data_cb41d1e4deac8fe271c7e57f67e7db63
#
_entry.id   cb41d1e4deac8fe271c7e57f67e7db63
#
_cell.length_a   1.000
_cell.length_b   1.000
_cell.length_c   1.000
_cell.angle_alpha   90.00
_cell.angle_beta   90.00
_cell.angle_gamma   90.00
#
_symmetry.space_group_name_H-M   'P 1'
#
loop_
_entity.id
_entity.type
_entity.pdbx_description
1 polymer ?
#
loop_
_entity_poly.entity_id
_entity_poly.type
_entity_poly.pdbx_seq_one_letter_code
_entity_poly.pdbx_strand_id
1 'polypeptide(L)'
;MDIIYLVLGFTLIVLNLILFKGEKNKVLYSAIFGVVITMAVIFINIFCLFPSDYITVRALNEKDASAESSYITVQNIKDKNDNILRYKVVDGKWLDTNGGQRWGGVSVTGLTDSIKIKLQKGNDRKIDFHATRWGGKAAISFNSSSEKILSSYKDSDNDTISIPLPNTGSITKLGIINILLIFIEYFALEVIAFLFYKIKDRIILFIKKHQYECIAVGIAFVGFVIMLSFGNYKSTWMDDSATMGIAAKNRSLGNVIETILKEESTTPPLYTIAWHYFAKLIPVGAGALTLWARMLSIIANTVGFYVGAIVVRKGWNKYVGIIFEMLLITSNALIVNSGFAVRSYGFMILMSLFLLYVIIKRFEDGIESGNKTTALYTVAILAICYTHYFGILTCFGFFLYECYLFIKKRYTYKFIFSYFVAGAVYLPWLVVNYVITREQWGSAFWISPPKYSSIIAILAWLASSQELVMLCVMLGFFITLYKVKERRAEISLNIALIITIAVEIAIVFTYSKYINPKSSVWAHRYFLNLLPYMLIIASFGLVNIVSFFVDGKIKKVSFVYAVLAFLIFVNSNFAVRIKGDMEGMFYQPYREAAEYLLNQSDANSPDTLVLISSVYSTGWDYYLSHNGKFKPLSYKKNFDGLDIKKYTKVYLLDVHVKLDDSNRKILEDNFHQISQDEKSTLQTYIRN
;
A
#
# COMPACT_ATOMS: atom_id res chain seq x y z
N MET A 1 -32.10 -20.27 -11.42
CA MET A 1 -30.61 -20.33 -11.36
C MET A 1 -30.14 -21.28 -10.27
N ASP A 2 -30.74 -21.25 -9.10
CA ASP A 2 -30.34 -22.07 -7.94
C ASP A 2 -30.43 -23.59 -8.16
N ILE A 3 -31.40 -24.06 -8.95
CA ILE A 3 -31.58 -25.49 -9.27
C ILE A 3 -30.42 -26.01 -10.16
N ILE A 4 -29.93 -25.22 -11.09
CA ILE A 4 -28.82 -25.61 -11.99
C ILE A 4 -27.53 -25.76 -11.19
N TYR A 5 -27.27 -24.85 -10.23
CA TYR A 5 -26.12 -24.95 -9.33
C TYR A 5 -26.22 -26.15 -8.38
N LEU A 6 -27.44 -26.47 -7.90
CA LEU A 6 -27.69 -27.66 -7.08
C LEU A 6 -27.46 -28.96 -7.87
N VAL A 7 -27.95 -29.03 -9.12
CA VAL A 7 -27.74 -30.19 -10.01
C VAL A 7 -26.27 -30.36 -10.38
N LEU A 8 -25.59 -29.26 -10.69
CA LEU A 8 -24.14 -29.25 -10.93
C LEU A 8 -23.38 -29.72 -9.67
N GLY A 9 -23.64 -29.16 -8.52
CA GLY A 9 -23.03 -29.56 -7.26
C GLY A 9 -23.24 -31.03 -6.95
N PHE A 10 -24.47 -31.56 -7.17
CA PHE A 10 -24.78 -32.98 -6.98
C PHE A 10 -24.05 -33.87 -7.99
N THR A 11 -24.01 -33.47 -9.27
CA THR A 11 -23.29 -34.20 -10.34
C THR A 11 -21.79 -34.25 -10.03
N LEU A 12 -21.23 -33.18 -9.48
CA LEU A 12 -19.84 -33.06 -9.04
C LEU A 12 -19.54 -34.04 -7.88
N ILE A 13 -20.44 -34.12 -6.89
CA ILE A 13 -20.31 -35.08 -5.78
C ILE A 13 -20.36 -36.53 -6.29
N VAL A 14 -21.26 -36.83 -7.22
CA VAL A 14 -21.40 -38.17 -7.81
C VAL A 14 -20.17 -38.54 -8.65
N LEU A 15 -19.65 -37.62 -9.46
CA LEU A 15 -18.42 -37.84 -10.22
C LEU A 15 -17.20 -38.08 -9.31
N ASN A 16 -17.07 -37.32 -8.24
CA ASN A 16 -16.01 -37.51 -7.24
C ASN A 16 -16.14 -38.89 -6.56
N LEU A 17 -17.35 -39.32 -6.24
CA LEU A 17 -17.62 -40.64 -5.66
C LEU A 17 -17.27 -41.79 -6.62
N ILE A 18 -17.44 -41.60 -7.93
CA ILE A 18 -17.09 -42.57 -8.98
C ILE A 18 -15.57 -42.64 -9.20
N LEU A 19 -14.91 -41.49 -9.26
CA LEU A 19 -13.45 -41.39 -9.52
C LEU A 19 -12.59 -41.90 -8.36
N PHE A 20 -13.10 -41.86 -7.13
CA PHE A 20 -12.36 -42.26 -5.92
C PHE A 20 -12.89 -43.54 -5.27
N LYS A 21 -13.46 -44.43 -6.06
CA LYS A 21 -13.98 -45.74 -5.63
C LYS A 21 -12.87 -46.60 -5.00
N GLY A 22 -12.86 -46.76 -3.67
CA GLY A 22 -12.01 -47.76 -3.03
C GLY A 22 -11.41 -47.48 -1.66
N GLU A 23 -11.45 -46.25 -1.11
CA GLU A 23 -10.92 -45.94 0.23
C GLU A 23 -11.86 -45.03 1.04
N LYS A 24 -12.35 -45.53 2.20
CA LYS A 24 -13.33 -44.83 3.05
C LYS A 24 -12.95 -43.42 3.46
N ASN A 25 -11.67 -43.13 3.73
CA ASN A 25 -11.21 -41.83 4.12
C ASN A 25 -11.00 -40.89 2.93
N LYS A 26 -10.69 -41.39 1.74
CA LYS A 26 -10.54 -40.61 0.52
C LYS A 26 -11.86 -40.04 0.02
N VAL A 27 -12.96 -40.78 0.23
CA VAL A 27 -14.33 -40.33 -0.12
C VAL A 27 -14.73 -39.11 0.70
N LEU A 28 -14.42 -39.08 2.00
CA LEU A 28 -14.74 -37.93 2.85
C LEU A 28 -13.93 -36.69 2.45
N TYR A 29 -12.64 -36.86 2.21
CA TYR A 29 -11.78 -35.75 1.76
C TYR A 29 -12.16 -35.23 0.38
N SER A 30 -12.51 -36.10 -0.54
CA SER A 30 -13.01 -35.73 -1.88
C SER A 30 -14.35 -35.00 -1.80
N ALA A 31 -15.27 -35.43 -0.93
CA ALA A 31 -16.54 -34.75 -0.72
C ALA A 31 -16.36 -33.36 -0.12
N ILE A 32 -15.53 -33.22 0.91
CA ILE A 32 -15.21 -31.90 1.51
C ILE A 32 -14.55 -31.00 0.48
N PHE A 33 -13.60 -31.51 -0.29
CA PHE A 33 -12.90 -30.73 -1.32
C PHE A 33 -13.83 -30.33 -2.46
N GLY A 34 -14.73 -31.24 -2.90
CA GLY A 34 -15.78 -30.94 -3.88
C GLY A 34 -16.73 -29.83 -3.42
N VAL A 35 -17.12 -29.82 -2.13
CA VAL A 35 -17.94 -28.76 -1.54
C VAL A 35 -17.18 -27.42 -1.52
N VAL A 36 -15.92 -27.42 -1.11
CA VAL A 36 -15.09 -26.21 -1.06
C VAL A 36 -14.87 -25.62 -2.46
N ILE A 37 -14.59 -26.47 -3.45
CA ILE A 37 -14.44 -26.06 -4.85
C ILE A 37 -15.76 -25.51 -5.39
N THR A 38 -16.88 -26.20 -5.14
CA THR A 38 -18.20 -25.74 -5.58
C THR A 38 -18.52 -24.38 -4.98
N MET A 39 -18.23 -24.17 -3.69
CA MET A 39 -18.39 -22.86 -3.04
C MET A 39 -17.46 -21.80 -3.65
N ALA A 40 -16.20 -22.14 -3.94
CA ALA A 40 -15.26 -21.22 -4.57
C ALA A 40 -15.70 -20.85 -6.00
N VAL A 41 -16.15 -21.81 -6.79
CA VAL A 41 -16.69 -21.58 -8.15
C VAL A 41 -17.96 -20.72 -8.09
N ILE A 42 -18.86 -20.99 -7.17
CA ILE A 42 -20.08 -20.17 -6.95
C ILE A 42 -19.66 -18.74 -6.57
N PHE A 43 -18.71 -18.59 -5.66
CA PHE A 43 -18.21 -17.30 -5.21
C PHE A 43 -17.56 -16.51 -6.36
N ILE A 44 -16.67 -17.15 -7.14
CA ILE A 44 -16.03 -16.55 -8.31
C ILE A 44 -17.08 -16.16 -9.35
N ASN A 45 -18.06 -17.00 -9.64
CA ASN A 45 -19.10 -16.70 -10.60
C ASN A 45 -20.01 -15.56 -10.14
N ILE A 46 -20.40 -15.53 -8.86
CA ILE A 46 -21.25 -14.45 -8.32
C ILE A 46 -20.51 -13.11 -8.31
N PHE A 47 -19.21 -13.09 -7.97
CA PHE A 47 -18.47 -11.85 -7.80
C PHE A 47 -17.65 -11.41 -9.03
N CYS A 48 -17.22 -12.35 -9.89
CA CYS A 48 -16.29 -12.05 -10.98
C CYS A 48 -16.90 -12.18 -12.39
N LEU A 49 -17.84 -13.09 -12.61
CA LEU A 49 -18.31 -13.46 -13.96
C LEU A 49 -19.67 -12.91 -14.37
N PHE A 50 -20.47 -12.36 -13.46
CA PHE A 50 -21.71 -11.69 -13.84
C PHE A 50 -21.43 -10.22 -14.15
N PRO A 51 -21.25 -9.86 -15.43
CA PRO A 51 -21.12 -8.47 -15.79
C PRO A 51 -22.43 -7.77 -15.45
N SER A 52 -22.36 -6.81 -14.55
CA SER A 52 -23.49 -5.98 -14.18
C SER A 52 -23.57 -4.79 -15.12
N ASP A 53 -24.79 -4.32 -15.36
CA ASP A 53 -25.02 -3.02 -15.95
C ASP A 53 -25.08 -1.96 -14.84
N TYR A 54 -24.70 -0.75 -15.19
CA TYR A 54 -24.75 0.39 -14.30
C TYR A 54 -25.58 1.51 -14.91
N ILE A 55 -26.50 2.04 -14.12
CA ILE A 55 -27.29 3.21 -14.46
C ILE A 55 -26.86 4.31 -13.50
N THR A 56 -26.42 5.45 -14.03
CA THR A 56 -26.19 6.65 -13.22
C THR A 56 -27.32 7.62 -13.47
N VAL A 57 -27.98 8.04 -12.40
CA VAL A 57 -29.02 9.07 -12.43
C VAL A 57 -28.50 10.26 -11.63
N ARG A 58 -28.36 11.40 -12.31
CA ARG A 58 -27.89 12.65 -11.73
C ARG A 58 -29.00 13.69 -11.76
N ALA A 59 -29.39 14.21 -10.62
CA ALA A 59 -30.33 15.31 -10.51
C ALA A 59 -29.64 16.61 -10.99
N LEU A 60 -30.30 17.34 -11.90
CA LEU A 60 -29.73 18.58 -12.46
C LEU A 60 -30.08 19.82 -11.63
N ASN A 61 -30.90 19.64 -10.58
CA ASN A 61 -31.47 20.75 -9.80
C ASN A 61 -32.19 21.81 -10.66
N GLU A 62 -32.69 21.39 -11.82
CA GLU A 62 -33.42 22.20 -12.75
C GLU A 62 -34.89 21.73 -12.77
N LYS A 63 -35.80 22.65 -13.08
CA LYS A 63 -37.23 22.35 -13.25
C LYS A 63 -37.75 22.93 -14.55
N ASP A 64 -38.83 22.38 -15.05
CA ASP A 64 -39.58 22.99 -16.13
C ASP A 64 -40.32 24.25 -15.64
N ALA A 65 -40.65 25.18 -16.55
CA ALA A 65 -41.25 26.46 -16.19
C ALA A 65 -42.56 26.31 -15.38
N SER A 66 -43.29 25.23 -15.62
CA SER A 66 -44.54 24.91 -14.93
C SER A 66 -44.38 24.02 -13.70
N ALA A 67 -43.18 23.53 -13.39
CA ALA A 67 -42.96 22.65 -12.27
C ALA A 67 -42.84 23.42 -10.94
N GLU A 68 -43.42 22.87 -9.87
CA GLU A 68 -43.39 23.46 -8.53
C GLU A 68 -42.04 23.23 -7.82
N SER A 69 -41.33 22.16 -8.17
CA SER A 69 -40.04 21.77 -7.57
C SER A 69 -39.11 21.09 -8.58
N SER A 70 -37.90 20.65 -8.12
CA SER A 70 -36.93 19.90 -8.90
C SER A 70 -36.73 18.47 -8.40
N TYR A 71 -37.78 17.86 -7.82
CA TYR A 71 -37.67 16.51 -7.26
C TYR A 71 -37.47 15.43 -8.33
N ILE A 72 -36.62 14.47 -8.07
CA ILE A 72 -36.43 13.29 -8.91
C ILE A 72 -36.68 12.05 -8.07
N THR A 73 -37.54 11.15 -8.54
CA THR A 73 -37.79 9.88 -7.87
C THR A 73 -37.69 8.73 -8.86
N VAL A 74 -36.72 7.85 -8.66
CA VAL A 74 -36.60 6.57 -9.34
C VAL A 74 -37.48 5.57 -8.60
N GLN A 75 -38.57 5.13 -9.21
CA GLN A 75 -39.52 4.20 -8.60
C GLN A 75 -39.01 2.75 -8.66
N ASN A 76 -38.90 2.23 -9.88
CA ASN A 76 -38.58 0.81 -10.10
C ASN A 76 -37.78 0.63 -11.39
N ILE A 77 -37.18 -0.53 -11.51
CA ILE A 77 -36.65 -1.04 -12.78
C ILE A 77 -37.44 -2.31 -13.08
N LYS A 78 -37.97 -2.44 -14.28
CA LYS A 78 -38.85 -3.52 -14.67
C LYS A 78 -38.34 -4.25 -15.91
N ASP A 79 -38.77 -5.51 -16.06
CA ASP A 79 -38.58 -6.29 -17.28
C ASP A 79 -39.77 -6.03 -18.27
N LYS A 80 -39.75 -6.72 -19.42
CA LYS A 80 -40.78 -6.64 -20.45
C LYS A 80 -42.17 -7.08 -19.96
N ASN A 81 -42.25 -7.85 -18.88
CA ASN A 81 -43.52 -8.35 -18.32
C ASN A 81 -43.95 -7.53 -17.10
N ASP A 82 -43.37 -6.34 -16.91
CA ASP A 82 -43.60 -5.44 -15.78
C ASP A 82 -43.24 -5.98 -14.41
N ASN A 83 -42.45 -7.08 -14.36
CA ASN A 83 -41.91 -7.57 -13.09
C ASN A 83 -40.80 -6.65 -12.60
N ILE A 84 -40.81 -6.31 -11.30
CA ILE A 84 -39.79 -5.47 -10.67
C ILE A 84 -38.50 -6.26 -10.56
N LEU A 85 -37.43 -5.72 -11.15
CA LEU A 85 -36.08 -6.25 -11.07
C LEU A 85 -35.36 -5.77 -9.81
N ARG A 86 -34.67 -6.68 -9.13
CA ARG A 86 -33.83 -6.32 -8.01
C ARG A 86 -32.63 -5.52 -8.49
N TYR A 87 -32.37 -4.39 -7.86
CA TYR A 87 -31.20 -3.55 -8.09
C TYR A 87 -30.55 -3.16 -6.77
N LYS A 88 -29.32 -2.66 -6.84
CA LYS A 88 -28.57 -2.16 -5.70
C LYS A 88 -27.98 -0.79 -6.01
N VAL A 89 -28.22 0.19 -5.17
CA VAL A 89 -27.47 1.44 -5.19
C VAL A 89 -26.06 1.15 -4.69
N VAL A 90 -25.05 1.41 -5.50
CA VAL A 90 -23.63 1.10 -5.22
C VAL A 90 -22.81 2.34 -4.97
N ASP A 91 -23.32 3.51 -5.36
CA ASP A 91 -22.71 4.80 -5.12
C ASP A 91 -23.79 5.88 -5.04
N GLY A 92 -23.51 6.92 -4.27
CA GLY A 92 -24.45 7.99 -4.01
C GLY A 92 -25.49 7.65 -2.93
N LYS A 93 -26.18 8.68 -2.44
CA LYS A 93 -27.18 8.56 -1.37
C LYS A 93 -28.39 9.45 -1.69
N TRP A 94 -29.52 8.81 -1.91
CA TRP A 94 -30.83 9.45 -2.04
C TRP A 94 -31.75 8.97 -0.89
N LEU A 95 -32.88 9.63 -0.70
CA LEU A 95 -33.85 9.20 0.30
C LEU A 95 -34.54 7.91 -0.17
N ASP A 96 -34.53 6.89 0.67
CA ASP A 96 -35.31 5.68 0.45
C ASP A 96 -36.75 5.93 0.87
N THR A 97 -37.68 5.78 -0.06
CA THR A 97 -39.10 6.01 0.17
C THR A 97 -39.86 4.76 -0.24
N ASN A 98 -41.11 4.60 0.23
CA ASN A 98 -41.96 3.48 -0.16
C ASN A 98 -42.24 3.43 -1.68
N GLY A 99 -41.86 4.46 -2.43
CA GLY A 99 -41.98 4.57 -3.90
C GLY A 99 -40.65 4.58 -4.63
N GLY A 100 -39.51 4.23 -3.98
CA GLY A 100 -38.20 4.16 -4.62
C GLY A 100 -37.17 5.16 -4.07
N GLN A 101 -36.11 5.45 -4.83
CA GLN A 101 -35.04 6.36 -4.47
C GLN A 101 -35.36 7.79 -4.87
N ARG A 102 -35.43 8.71 -3.91
CA ARG A 102 -35.84 10.10 -4.14
C ARG A 102 -34.73 11.10 -3.82
N TRP A 103 -34.44 11.99 -4.74
CA TRP A 103 -33.67 13.19 -4.52
C TRP A 103 -34.61 14.37 -4.18
N GLY A 104 -34.40 14.94 -2.98
CA GLY A 104 -35.32 15.95 -2.41
C GLY A 104 -34.93 17.42 -2.66
N GLY A 105 -33.97 17.69 -3.56
CA GLY A 105 -33.45 19.04 -3.82
C GLY A 105 -32.32 19.44 -2.86
N VAL A 106 -31.74 20.62 -3.08
CA VAL A 106 -30.56 21.15 -2.36
C VAL A 106 -30.85 21.42 -0.87
N SER A 107 -32.09 21.46 -0.46
CA SER A 107 -32.49 21.73 0.93
C SER A 107 -32.34 20.55 1.88
N VAL A 108 -32.04 19.34 1.39
CA VAL A 108 -31.86 18.14 2.20
C VAL A 108 -30.38 17.85 2.35
N THR A 109 -29.81 18.14 3.52
CA THR A 109 -28.42 17.90 3.84
C THR A 109 -28.07 16.40 3.81
N GLY A 110 -26.93 16.06 3.20
CA GLY A 110 -26.38 14.72 3.17
C GLY A 110 -26.85 13.82 2.02
N LEU A 111 -27.56 14.36 1.02
CA LEU A 111 -27.82 13.67 -0.25
C LEU A 111 -26.73 14.00 -1.27
N THR A 112 -26.47 13.04 -2.17
CA THR A 112 -25.57 13.26 -3.31
C THR A 112 -26.38 13.67 -4.53
N ASP A 113 -25.79 14.44 -5.46
CA ASP A 113 -26.46 14.86 -6.70
C ASP A 113 -26.74 13.67 -7.63
N SER A 114 -26.07 12.56 -7.45
CA SER A 114 -26.27 11.37 -8.28
C SER A 114 -26.29 10.09 -7.45
N ILE A 115 -26.98 9.08 -8.00
CA ILE A 115 -26.88 7.69 -7.56
C ILE A 115 -26.42 6.80 -8.70
N LYS A 116 -25.64 5.77 -8.37
CA LYS A 116 -25.24 4.73 -9.30
C LYS A 116 -25.90 3.41 -8.91
N ILE A 117 -26.69 2.89 -9.81
CA ILE A 117 -27.48 1.68 -9.63
C ILE A 117 -26.80 0.54 -10.36
N LYS A 118 -26.58 -0.56 -9.65
CA LYS A 118 -26.08 -1.82 -10.22
C LYS A 118 -27.25 -2.75 -10.52
N LEU A 119 -27.33 -3.22 -11.75
CA LEU A 119 -28.37 -4.08 -12.26
C LEU A 119 -27.79 -5.29 -12.99
N GLN A 120 -28.49 -6.42 -12.95
CA GLN A 120 -28.11 -7.59 -13.75
C GLN A 120 -28.32 -7.29 -15.24
N LYS A 121 -27.41 -7.75 -16.12
CA LYS A 121 -27.57 -7.63 -17.57
C LYS A 121 -28.85 -8.30 -18.06
N GLY A 122 -29.44 -7.73 -19.07
CA GLY A 122 -30.66 -8.26 -19.66
C GLY A 122 -31.19 -7.40 -20.84
N ASN A 123 -32.27 -7.88 -21.46
CA ASN A 123 -32.95 -7.22 -22.57
C ASN A 123 -34.32 -6.71 -22.12
N ASP A 124 -34.89 -5.79 -22.88
CA ASP A 124 -36.24 -5.29 -22.74
C ASP A 124 -36.57 -4.81 -21.33
N ARG A 125 -35.63 -4.08 -20.73
CA ARG A 125 -35.77 -3.48 -19.40
C ARG A 125 -36.09 -2.01 -19.51
N LYS A 126 -36.80 -1.48 -18.51
CA LYS A 126 -37.11 -0.06 -18.38
C LYS A 126 -36.89 0.43 -16.97
N ILE A 127 -36.49 1.68 -16.82
CA ILE A 127 -36.44 2.39 -15.55
C ILE A 127 -37.62 3.35 -15.46
N ASP A 128 -38.34 3.28 -14.36
CA ASP A 128 -39.54 4.07 -14.11
C ASP A 128 -39.21 5.23 -13.16
N PHE A 129 -39.63 6.42 -13.58
CA PHE A 129 -39.54 7.64 -12.77
C PHE A 129 -40.93 8.08 -12.37
N HIS A 130 -41.11 8.50 -11.13
CA HIS A 130 -42.33 9.14 -10.68
C HIS A 130 -42.44 10.53 -11.31
N ALA A 131 -43.49 10.75 -12.04
CA ALA A 131 -43.77 12.02 -12.73
C ALA A 131 -44.89 12.76 -12.02
N THR A 132 -44.63 14.00 -11.62
CA THR A 132 -45.54 14.82 -10.86
C THR A 132 -45.37 16.30 -11.21
N ARG A 133 -46.25 17.16 -10.70
CA ARG A 133 -46.14 18.63 -10.81
C ARG A 133 -44.87 19.18 -10.10
N TRP A 134 -44.27 18.41 -9.18
CA TRP A 134 -43.00 18.75 -8.49
C TRP A 134 -41.76 18.14 -9.17
N GLY A 135 -41.93 17.50 -10.31
CA GLY A 135 -40.85 16.79 -11.00
C GLY A 135 -39.82 17.72 -11.60
N GLY A 136 -38.54 17.39 -11.39
CA GLY A 136 -37.39 18.09 -11.92
C GLY A 136 -36.76 17.41 -13.13
N LYS A 137 -35.57 17.89 -13.54
CA LYS A 137 -34.76 17.30 -14.61
C LYS A 137 -33.64 16.42 -14.06
N ALA A 138 -33.43 15.29 -14.70
CA ALA A 138 -32.32 14.37 -14.42
C ALA A 138 -31.54 14.02 -15.68
N ALA A 139 -30.23 13.84 -15.53
CA ALA A 139 -29.39 13.25 -16.54
C ALA A 139 -29.21 11.76 -16.22
N ILE A 140 -29.42 10.90 -17.21
CA ILE A 140 -29.35 9.44 -17.08
C ILE A 140 -28.30 8.92 -18.05
N SER A 141 -27.34 8.16 -17.54
CA SER A 141 -26.40 7.44 -18.38
C SER A 141 -26.41 5.95 -18.06
N PHE A 142 -26.15 5.14 -19.06
CA PHE A 142 -26.12 3.69 -18.98
C PHE A 142 -24.74 3.18 -19.36
N ASN A 143 -24.09 2.45 -18.46
CA ASN A 143 -22.72 1.93 -18.66
C ASN A 143 -21.73 3.00 -19.17
N SER A 144 -21.80 4.21 -18.61
CA SER A 144 -20.97 5.35 -19.01
C SER A 144 -21.19 5.84 -20.47
N SER A 145 -22.37 5.59 -21.05
CA SER A 145 -22.80 6.21 -22.31
C SER A 145 -23.08 7.71 -22.14
N SER A 146 -23.33 8.41 -23.26
CA SER A 146 -23.76 9.81 -23.23
C SER A 146 -25.02 9.98 -22.38
N GLU A 147 -25.04 11.04 -21.58
CA GLU A 147 -26.17 11.38 -20.73
C GLU A 147 -27.41 11.75 -21.60
N LYS A 148 -28.56 11.24 -21.19
CA LYS A 148 -29.87 11.66 -21.71
C LYS A 148 -30.56 12.45 -20.64
N ILE A 149 -31.07 13.65 -21.00
CA ILE A 149 -31.81 14.49 -20.07
C ILE A 149 -33.29 14.06 -20.11
N LEU A 150 -33.86 13.86 -18.93
CA LEU A 150 -35.27 13.58 -18.69
C LEU A 150 -35.86 14.70 -17.87
N SER A 151 -37.07 15.17 -18.23
CA SER A 151 -37.92 15.88 -17.29
C SER A 151 -38.96 14.93 -16.69
N SER A 152 -39.03 14.91 -15.35
CA SER A 152 -40.05 14.15 -14.61
C SER A 152 -41.29 15.00 -14.27
N TYR A 153 -41.44 16.16 -14.90
CA TYR A 153 -42.62 16.99 -14.76
C TYR A 153 -43.82 16.41 -15.54
N LYS A 154 -44.93 16.33 -14.87
CA LYS A 154 -46.27 16.15 -15.48
C LYS A 154 -47.32 16.89 -14.64
N ASP A 155 -48.33 17.45 -15.29
CA ASP A 155 -49.45 18.08 -14.61
C ASP A 155 -50.42 17.02 -14.05
N SER A 156 -49.85 16.21 -13.13
CA SER A 156 -50.53 15.08 -12.49
C SER A 156 -49.83 14.83 -11.16
N ASP A 157 -50.56 14.31 -10.18
CA ASP A 157 -50.01 14.02 -8.86
C ASP A 157 -49.42 12.61 -8.75
N ASN A 158 -49.67 11.73 -9.72
CA ASN A 158 -49.18 10.34 -9.64
C ASN A 158 -49.12 9.68 -11.03
N ASP A 159 -48.12 9.99 -11.80
CA ASP A 159 -47.88 9.38 -13.12
C ASP A 159 -46.46 8.76 -13.15
N THR A 160 -46.17 8.01 -14.21
CA THR A 160 -44.88 7.33 -14.38
C THR A 160 -44.32 7.62 -15.77
N ILE A 161 -43.05 7.98 -15.84
CA ILE A 161 -42.29 8.04 -17.08
C ILE A 161 -41.33 6.87 -17.13
N SER A 162 -41.49 5.99 -18.12
CA SER A 162 -40.64 4.83 -18.34
C SER A 162 -39.60 5.10 -19.42
N ILE A 163 -38.34 4.84 -19.13
CA ILE A 163 -37.25 4.95 -20.10
C ILE A 163 -36.73 3.54 -20.41
N PRO A 164 -36.75 3.12 -21.68
CA PRO A 164 -36.20 1.85 -22.09
C PRO A 164 -34.69 1.86 -21.89
N LEU A 165 -34.15 0.80 -21.27
CA LEU A 165 -32.73 0.60 -21.10
C LEU A 165 -32.15 -0.14 -22.31
N PRO A 166 -30.91 0.13 -22.71
CA PRO A 166 -30.24 -0.59 -23.78
C PRO A 166 -30.20 -2.10 -23.51
N ASN A 167 -30.37 -2.88 -24.58
CA ASN A 167 -30.24 -4.33 -24.53
C ASN A 167 -28.76 -4.72 -24.38
N THR A 168 -28.43 -5.52 -23.34
CA THR A 168 -27.03 -5.90 -23.03
C THR A 168 -26.77 -7.39 -23.17
N GLY A 169 -27.64 -8.10 -23.82
CA GLY A 169 -27.54 -9.52 -24.17
C GLY A 169 -28.71 -10.37 -23.68
N SER A 170 -28.99 -11.48 -24.35
CA SER A 170 -30.03 -12.41 -23.93
C SER A 170 -29.50 -13.25 -22.73
N ILE A 171 -30.31 -13.35 -21.69
CA ILE A 171 -30.04 -14.17 -20.50
C ILE A 171 -29.69 -15.63 -20.88
N THR A 172 -30.29 -16.14 -21.96
CA THR A 172 -30.08 -17.49 -22.50
C THR A 172 -28.67 -17.71 -23.07
N LYS A 173 -28.16 -16.78 -23.89
CA LYS A 173 -26.77 -16.85 -24.41
C LYS A 173 -25.74 -16.68 -23.29
N LEU A 174 -25.99 -15.72 -22.40
CA LEU A 174 -25.12 -15.49 -21.22
C LEU A 174 -25.15 -16.68 -20.27
N GLY A 175 -26.31 -17.34 -20.08
CA GLY A 175 -26.48 -18.54 -19.29
C GLY A 175 -25.68 -19.71 -19.85
N ILE A 176 -25.70 -19.97 -21.14
CA ILE A 176 -24.96 -21.05 -21.80
C ILE A 176 -23.44 -20.81 -21.71
N ILE A 177 -23.00 -19.58 -21.99
CA ILE A 177 -21.56 -19.22 -21.87
C ILE A 177 -21.08 -19.38 -20.42
N ASN A 178 -21.88 -18.94 -19.42
CA ASN A 178 -21.52 -19.09 -18.02
C ASN A 178 -21.51 -20.56 -17.59
N ILE A 179 -22.43 -21.40 -18.08
CA ILE A 179 -22.42 -22.83 -17.83
C ILE A 179 -21.15 -23.46 -18.43
N LEU A 180 -20.76 -23.11 -19.65
CA LEU A 180 -19.54 -23.62 -20.28
C LEU A 180 -18.30 -23.15 -19.53
N LEU A 181 -18.24 -21.91 -19.07
CA LEU A 181 -17.13 -21.42 -18.24
C LEU A 181 -17.05 -22.13 -16.91
N ILE A 182 -18.18 -22.39 -16.24
CA ILE A 182 -18.26 -23.19 -15.02
C ILE A 182 -17.72 -24.61 -15.24
N PHE A 183 -18.07 -25.24 -16.37
CA PHE A 183 -17.53 -26.57 -16.73
C PHE A 183 -16.02 -26.53 -16.96
N ILE A 184 -15.51 -25.53 -17.66
CA ILE A 184 -14.06 -25.37 -17.92
C ILE A 184 -13.30 -25.12 -16.60
N GLU A 185 -13.80 -24.23 -15.75
CA GLU A 185 -13.21 -23.93 -14.44
C GLU A 185 -13.23 -25.18 -13.54
N TYR A 186 -14.34 -25.90 -13.53
CA TYR A 186 -14.47 -27.14 -12.76
C TYR A 186 -13.50 -28.21 -13.27
N PHE A 187 -13.43 -28.43 -14.58
CA PHE A 187 -12.49 -29.40 -15.16
C PHE A 187 -11.03 -29.04 -14.87
N ALA A 188 -10.69 -27.76 -14.95
CA ALA A 188 -9.37 -27.28 -14.58
C ALA A 188 -9.04 -27.53 -13.11
N LEU A 189 -10.01 -27.29 -12.21
CA LEU A 189 -9.86 -27.53 -10.77
C LEU A 189 -9.77 -29.04 -10.44
N GLU A 190 -10.52 -29.90 -11.14
CA GLU A 190 -10.40 -31.37 -11.01
C GLU A 190 -9.03 -31.86 -11.49
N VAL A 191 -8.52 -31.34 -12.58
CA VAL A 191 -7.15 -31.66 -13.04
C VAL A 191 -6.12 -31.19 -12.00
N ILE A 192 -6.27 -29.98 -11.45
CA ILE A 192 -5.39 -29.50 -10.39
C ILE A 192 -5.50 -30.37 -9.13
N ALA A 193 -6.71 -30.76 -8.73
CA ALA A 193 -6.94 -31.65 -7.59
C ALA A 193 -6.32 -33.04 -7.80
N PHE A 194 -6.46 -33.59 -9.00
CA PHE A 194 -5.86 -34.88 -9.37
C PHE A 194 -4.32 -34.79 -9.39
N LEU A 195 -3.76 -33.72 -9.96
CA LEU A 195 -2.32 -33.48 -9.91
C LEU A 195 -1.84 -33.31 -8.45
N PHE A 196 -2.57 -32.52 -7.65
CA PHE A 196 -2.27 -32.37 -6.24
C PHE A 196 -2.33 -33.71 -5.50
N TYR A 197 -3.35 -34.54 -5.76
CA TYR A 197 -3.45 -35.87 -5.17
C TYR A 197 -2.26 -36.76 -5.52
N LYS A 198 -1.82 -36.76 -6.79
CA LYS A 198 -0.62 -37.51 -7.23
C LYS A 198 0.67 -37.05 -6.59
N ILE A 199 0.78 -35.73 -6.30
CA ILE A 199 2.02 -35.15 -5.76
C ILE A 199 1.95 -34.87 -4.25
N LYS A 200 0.76 -35.07 -3.59
CA LYS A 200 0.53 -34.73 -2.18
C LYS A 200 1.57 -35.32 -1.22
N ASP A 201 1.93 -36.60 -1.43
CA ASP A 201 2.89 -37.27 -0.56
C ASP A 201 4.30 -36.65 -0.72
N ARG A 202 4.65 -36.23 -1.95
CA ARG A 202 5.88 -35.47 -2.22
C ARG A 202 5.79 -34.07 -1.59
N ILE A 203 4.63 -33.40 -1.67
CA ILE A 203 4.41 -32.10 -1.04
C ILE A 203 4.49 -32.24 0.48
N ILE A 204 3.84 -33.22 1.07
CA ILE A 204 3.88 -33.48 2.51
C ILE A 204 5.32 -33.76 2.97
N LEU A 205 6.05 -34.58 2.21
CA LEU A 205 7.45 -34.87 2.49
C LEU A 205 8.31 -33.61 2.37
N PHE A 206 8.08 -32.80 1.33
CA PHE A 206 8.75 -31.53 1.13
C PHE A 206 8.46 -30.57 2.30
N ILE A 207 7.18 -30.40 2.70
CA ILE A 207 6.78 -29.55 3.83
C ILE A 207 7.43 -30.06 5.13
N LYS A 208 7.42 -31.36 5.38
CA LYS A 208 8.08 -31.93 6.57
C LYS A 208 9.57 -31.68 6.58
N LYS A 209 10.23 -31.79 5.41
CA LYS A 209 11.66 -31.53 5.26
C LYS A 209 12.01 -30.04 5.40
N HIS A 210 11.16 -29.16 4.87
CA HIS A 210 11.36 -27.69 4.82
C HIS A 210 10.33 -26.94 5.69
N GLN A 211 9.96 -27.53 6.84
CA GLN A 211 8.88 -26.98 7.67
C GLN A 211 9.08 -25.53 8.06
N TYR A 212 10.32 -25.17 8.40
CA TYR A 212 10.66 -23.80 8.80
C TYR A 212 10.47 -22.82 7.64
N GLU A 213 11.01 -23.14 6.47
CA GLU A 213 10.92 -22.33 5.26
C GLU A 213 9.46 -22.14 4.83
N CYS A 214 8.65 -23.20 4.89
CA CYS A 214 7.22 -23.12 4.58
C CYS A 214 6.47 -22.19 5.56
N ILE A 215 6.78 -22.26 6.86
CA ILE A 215 6.19 -21.36 7.86
C ILE A 215 6.61 -19.91 7.57
N ALA A 216 7.89 -19.67 7.34
CA ALA A 216 8.40 -18.34 7.03
C ALA A 216 7.77 -17.76 5.75
N VAL A 217 7.66 -18.53 4.67
CA VAL A 217 6.94 -18.09 3.45
C VAL A 217 5.48 -17.77 3.75
N GLY A 218 4.81 -18.58 4.58
CA GLY A 218 3.42 -18.33 4.99
C GLY A 218 3.27 -17.01 5.75
N ILE A 219 4.17 -16.71 6.69
CA ILE A 219 4.16 -15.46 7.46
C ILE A 219 4.49 -14.27 6.53
N ALA A 220 5.50 -14.39 5.66
CA ALA A 220 5.82 -13.36 4.69
C ALA A 220 4.64 -13.05 3.75
N PHE A 221 3.90 -14.09 3.32
CA PHE A 221 2.69 -13.93 2.52
C PHE A 221 1.58 -13.19 3.28
N VAL A 222 1.39 -13.48 4.57
CA VAL A 222 0.47 -12.70 5.42
C VAL A 222 0.89 -11.22 5.48
N GLY A 223 2.18 -10.95 5.67
CA GLY A 223 2.73 -9.59 5.62
C GLY A 223 2.49 -8.89 4.28
N PHE A 224 2.64 -9.62 3.16
CA PHE A 224 2.31 -9.13 1.83
C PHE A 224 0.82 -8.74 1.72
N VAL A 225 -0.08 -9.61 2.15
CA VAL A 225 -1.54 -9.34 2.14
C VAL A 225 -1.89 -8.14 3.01
N ILE A 226 -1.29 -8.01 4.20
CA ILE A 226 -1.47 -6.83 5.05
C ILE A 226 -1.08 -5.55 4.29
N MET A 227 0.10 -5.52 3.68
CA MET A 227 0.56 -4.34 2.94
C MET A 227 -0.31 -4.04 1.71
N LEU A 228 -0.77 -5.07 0.98
CA LEU A 228 -1.70 -4.89 -0.13
C LEU A 228 -3.04 -4.29 0.33
N SER A 229 -3.58 -4.78 1.44
CA SER A 229 -4.89 -4.34 1.95
C SER A 229 -4.91 -2.85 2.28
N PHE A 230 -3.79 -2.32 2.73
CA PHE A 230 -3.66 -0.90 3.06
C PHE A 230 -2.99 -0.06 1.95
N GLY A 231 -2.32 -0.68 1.00
CA GLY A 231 -1.48 -0.01 0.00
C GLY A 231 -2.20 1.00 -0.90
N ASN A 232 -3.53 0.91 -1.00
CA ASN A 232 -4.35 1.86 -1.76
C ASN A 232 -5.18 2.82 -0.87
N TYR A 233 -5.01 2.77 0.46
CA TYR A 233 -5.85 3.50 1.40
C TYR A 233 -5.77 5.03 1.23
N LYS A 234 -4.57 5.58 1.11
CA LYS A 234 -4.34 7.01 0.88
C LYS A 234 -3.61 7.27 -0.43
N SER A 235 -3.82 8.43 -1.02
CA SER A 235 -3.04 8.95 -2.14
C SER A 235 -1.52 8.94 -1.85
N THR A 236 -0.71 9.04 -2.88
CA THR A 236 0.72 9.36 -2.72
C THR A 236 0.88 10.76 -2.13
N TRP A 237 1.97 10.98 -1.43
CA TRP A 237 2.28 12.28 -0.83
C TRP A 237 3.51 12.93 -1.51
N MET A 238 3.91 14.09 -1.05
CA MET A 238 4.95 14.91 -1.69
C MET A 238 6.28 14.19 -1.93
N ASP A 239 6.81 13.48 -0.92
CA ASP A 239 8.07 12.73 -1.07
C ASP A 239 7.94 11.57 -2.07
N ASP A 240 6.77 10.89 -2.11
CA ASP A 240 6.49 9.89 -3.13
C ASP A 240 6.48 10.53 -4.52
N SER A 241 5.83 11.69 -4.64
CA SER A 241 5.72 12.45 -5.88
C SER A 241 7.08 12.88 -6.39
N ALA A 242 7.99 13.32 -5.51
CA ALA A 242 9.37 13.64 -5.86
C ALA A 242 10.08 12.42 -6.48
N THR A 243 10.05 11.27 -5.78
CA THR A 243 10.67 10.03 -6.30
C THR A 243 10.07 9.61 -7.65
N MET A 244 8.73 9.64 -7.78
CA MET A 244 8.05 9.26 -9.02
C MET A 244 8.36 10.20 -10.18
N GLY A 245 8.48 11.49 -9.93
CA GLY A 245 8.83 12.49 -10.93
C GLY A 245 10.27 12.37 -11.43
N ILE A 246 11.21 12.21 -10.50
CA ILE A 246 12.63 12.00 -10.80
C ILE A 246 12.81 10.71 -11.60
N ALA A 247 12.16 9.63 -11.18
CA ALA A 247 12.27 8.32 -11.77
C ALA A 247 11.25 8.04 -12.89
N ALA A 248 10.64 9.08 -13.47
CA ALA A 248 9.60 8.92 -14.48
C ALA A 248 10.05 8.01 -15.64
N LYS A 249 9.15 7.13 -16.08
CA LYS A 249 9.44 6.05 -17.05
C LYS A 249 9.94 6.52 -18.42
N ASN A 250 9.62 7.74 -18.79
CA ASN A 250 10.00 8.37 -20.06
C ASN A 250 11.40 9.03 -20.05
N ARG A 251 12.06 9.10 -18.90
CA ARG A 251 13.41 9.66 -18.76
C ARG A 251 14.49 8.65 -19.13
N SER A 252 15.66 9.12 -19.57
CA SER A 252 16.85 8.29 -19.66
C SER A 252 17.48 8.09 -18.28
N LEU A 253 18.25 7.02 -18.10
CA LEU A 253 18.95 6.75 -16.82
C LEU A 253 19.91 7.91 -16.47
N GLY A 254 20.58 8.50 -17.46
CA GLY A 254 21.44 9.67 -17.24
C GLY A 254 20.68 10.85 -16.65
N ASN A 255 19.51 11.17 -17.23
CA ASN A 255 18.64 12.23 -16.74
C ASN A 255 18.08 11.93 -15.33
N VAL A 256 17.81 10.65 -15.03
CA VAL A 256 17.38 10.25 -13.68
C VAL A 256 18.49 10.53 -12.65
N ILE A 257 19.72 10.11 -12.95
CA ILE A 257 20.88 10.34 -12.06
C ILE A 257 21.17 11.84 -11.91
N GLU A 258 21.15 12.59 -12.99
CA GLU A 258 21.35 14.05 -12.96
C GLU A 258 20.28 14.74 -12.11
N THR A 259 19.01 14.34 -12.25
CA THR A 259 17.90 14.90 -11.48
C THR A 259 18.00 14.54 -9.99
N ILE A 260 18.41 13.30 -9.64
CA ILE A 260 18.68 12.92 -8.25
C ILE A 260 19.70 13.87 -7.62
N LEU A 261 20.80 14.11 -8.32
CA LEU A 261 21.88 14.98 -7.82
C LEU A 261 21.43 16.43 -7.64
N LYS A 262 20.58 16.96 -8.53
CA LYS A 262 20.13 18.37 -8.51
C LYS A 262 18.94 18.61 -7.58
N GLU A 263 17.98 17.69 -7.51
CA GLU A 263 16.68 17.94 -6.88
C GLU A 263 16.46 17.11 -5.60
N GLU A 264 17.06 15.92 -5.48
CA GLU A 264 16.85 15.04 -4.33
C GLU A 264 18.17 14.44 -3.80
N SER A 265 19.20 15.26 -3.73
CA SER A 265 20.55 14.88 -3.28
C SER A 265 20.61 14.30 -1.86
N THR A 266 19.53 14.46 -1.08
CA THR A 266 19.39 13.89 0.26
C THR A 266 19.13 12.38 0.28
N THR A 267 18.90 11.75 -0.89
CA THR A 267 18.61 10.32 -1.02
C THR A 267 19.59 9.64 -1.98
N PRO A 268 20.32 8.59 -1.57
CA PRO A 268 21.14 7.81 -2.49
C PRO A 268 20.31 7.11 -3.59
N PRO A 269 20.92 6.80 -4.76
CA PRO A 269 20.19 6.56 -6.00
C PRO A 269 19.56 5.16 -6.15
N LEU A 270 19.94 4.16 -5.33
CA LEU A 270 19.61 2.75 -5.61
C LEU A 270 18.10 2.51 -5.75
N TYR A 271 17.31 3.02 -4.80
CA TYR A 271 15.85 2.84 -4.84
C TYR A 271 15.22 3.59 -6.02
N THR A 272 15.61 4.83 -6.26
CA THR A 272 15.05 5.67 -7.33
C THR A 272 15.34 5.06 -8.71
N ILE A 273 16.54 4.52 -8.91
CA ILE A 273 16.89 3.78 -10.14
C ILE A 273 16.05 2.50 -10.27
N ALA A 274 15.91 1.72 -9.18
CA ALA A 274 15.10 0.52 -9.21
C ALA A 274 13.63 0.86 -9.53
N TRP A 275 13.09 1.93 -8.93
CA TRP A 275 11.73 2.37 -9.20
C TRP A 275 11.55 2.87 -10.64
N HIS A 276 12.56 3.54 -11.23
CA HIS A 276 12.52 3.95 -12.64
C HIS A 276 12.30 2.76 -13.60
N TYR A 277 12.99 1.65 -13.38
CA TYR A 277 12.77 0.44 -14.20
C TYR A 277 11.45 -0.22 -13.88
N PHE A 278 11.06 -0.25 -12.61
CA PHE A 278 9.77 -0.79 -12.19
C PHE A 278 8.58 0.00 -12.77
N ALA A 279 8.67 1.32 -12.84
CA ALA A 279 7.63 2.18 -13.41
C ALA A 279 7.29 1.86 -14.87
N LYS A 280 8.25 1.28 -15.64
CA LYS A 280 8.02 0.84 -17.03
C LYS A 280 7.09 -0.36 -17.11
N LEU A 281 6.91 -1.11 -16.02
CA LEU A 281 6.01 -2.26 -15.94
C LEU A 281 4.57 -1.87 -15.59
N ILE A 282 4.32 -0.63 -15.16
CA ILE A 282 2.99 -0.17 -14.77
C ILE A 282 2.15 0.05 -16.05
N PRO A 283 1.02 -0.70 -16.20
CA PRO A 283 0.19 -0.57 -17.40
C PRO A 283 -0.46 0.82 -17.50
N VAL A 284 -0.63 1.31 -18.72
CA VAL A 284 -1.46 2.51 -18.99
C VAL A 284 -2.91 2.15 -18.72
N GLY A 285 -3.62 3.01 -17.98
CA GLY A 285 -5.03 2.78 -17.61
C GLY A 285 -5.23 1.75 -16.49
N ALA A 286 -4.15 1.34 -15.78
CA ALA A 286 -4.27 0.45 -14.64
C ALA A 286 -5.15 1.06 -13.54
N GLY A 287 -6.06 0.26 -12.99
CA GLY A 287 -6.73 0.61 -11.72
C GLY A 287 -5.75 0.55 -10.55
N ALA A 288 -6.12 1.15 -9.41
CA ALA A 288 -5.33 1.13 -8.18
C ALA A 288 -3.89 1.67 -8.35
N LEU A 289 -3.73 2.78 -9.05
CA LEU A 289 -2.42 3.39 -9.36
C LEU A 289 -1.55 3.63 -8.13
N THR A 290 -2.14 4.01 -7.00
CA THR A 290 -1.41 4.20 -5.74
C THR A 290 -0.75 2.90 -5.27
N LEU A 291 -1.46 1.78 -5.37
CA LEU A 291 -0.92 0.46 -5.03
C LEU A 291 0.22 0.08 -5.97
N TRP A 292 0.08 0.33 -7.28
CA TRP A 292 1.15 0.10 -8.25
C TRP A 292 2.41 0.92 -7.93
N ALA A 293 2.25 2.19 -7.59
CA ALA A 293 3.40 3.02 -7.21
C ALA A 293 4.17 2.43 -6.01
N ARG A 294 3.46 1.87 -5.03
CA ARG A 294 4.03 1.28 -3.80
C ARG A 294 4.50 -0.17 -3.95
N MET A 295 4.15 -0.84 -5.04
CA MET A 295 4.37 -2.28 -5.19
C MET A 295 5.84 -2.69 -5.06
N LEU A 296 6.78 -1.89 -5.56
CA LEU A 296 8.22 -2.18 -5.41
C LEU A 296 8.64 -2.21 -3.93
N SER A 297 8.15 -1.25 -3.13
CA SER A 297 8.41 -1.22 -1.68
C SER A 297 7.74 -2.40 -0.97
N ILE A 298 6.51 -2.75 -1.34
CA ILE A 298 5.77 -3.91 -0.80
C ILE A 298 6.52 -5.21 -1.10
N ILE A 299 7.00 -5.40 -2.33
CA ILE A 299 7.79 -6.58 -2.73
C ILE A 299 9.10 -6.64 -1.94
N ALA A 300 9.82 -5.52 -1.82
CA ALA A 300 11.07 -5.46 -1.06
C ALA A 300 10.87 -5.84 0.41
N ASN A 301 9.80 -5.33 1.04
CA ASN A 301 9.46 -5.72 2.41
C ASN A 301 9.10 -7.20 2.52
N THR A 302 8.29 -7.73 1.60
CA THR A 302 7.89 -9.15 1.59
C THR A 302 9.10 -10.07 1.47
N VAL A 303 10.04 -9.75 0.57
CA VAL A 303 11.31 -10.45 0.47
C VAL A 303 12.11 -10.30 1.77
N GLY A 304 12.11 -9.09 2.36
CA GLY A 304 12.76 -8.80 3.62
C GLY A 304 12.20 -9.64 4.78
N PHE A 305 10.90 -9.90 4.84
CA PHE A 305 10.28 -10.76 5.86
C PHE A 305 10.85 -12.17 5.80
N TYR A 306 10.76 -12.82 4.64
CA TYR A 306 11.28 -14.16 4.45
C TYR A 306 12.80 -14.26 4.67
N VAL A 307 13.56 -13.38 4.00
CA VAL A 307 15.04 -13.34 4.14
C VAL A 307 15.41 -13.11 5.59
N GLY A 308 14.73 -12.21 6.30
CA GLY A 308 14.94 -11.93 7.69
C GLY A 308 14.77 -13.16 8.59
N ALA A 309 13.68 -13.93 8.40
CA ALA A 309 13.48 -15.17 9.14
C ALA A 309 14.64 -16.15 8.94
N ILE A 310 15.09 -16.34 7.69
CA ILE A 310 16.21 -17.24 7.35
C ILE A 310 17.54 -16.75 7.96
N VAL A 311 17.81 -15.45 7.85
CA VAL A 311 19.04 -14.82 8.39
C VAL A 311 19.09 -14.93 9.90
N VAL A 312 17.98 -14.62 10.58
CA VAL A 312 17.89 -14.67 12.04
C VAL A 312 17.93 -16.11 12.54
N ARG A 313 17.29 -17.07 11.86
CA ARG A 313 17.47 -18.49 12.19
C ARG A 313 18.94 -18.93 12.15
N LYS A 314 19.67 -18.44 11.14
CA LYS A 314 21.08 -18.78 10.96
C LYS A 314 21.97 -18.21 12.07
N GLY A 315 21.74 -16.97 12.50
CA GLY A 315 22.54 -16.31 13.54
C GLY A 315 22.16 -16.70 14.97
N TRP A 316 20.89 -17.10 15.17
CA TRP A 316 20.38 -17.42 16.51
C TRP A 316 19.76 -18.82 16.52
N ASN A 317 18.45 -18.92 16.29
CA ASN A 317 17.75 -20.19 16.17
C ASN A 317 16.38 -20.00 15.48
N LYS A 318 15.71 -21.12 15.18
CA LYS A 318 14.41 -21.14 14.47
C LYS A 318 13.29 -20.39 15.19
N TYR A 319 13.28 -20.36 16.53
CA TYR A 319 12.22 -19.69 17.29
C TYR A 319 12.41 -18.18 17.25
N VAL A 320 13.65 -17.71 17.45
CA VAL A 320 13.98 -16.28 17.30
C VAL A 320 13.63 -15.80 15.89
N GLY A 321 13.96 -16.61 14.86
CA GLY A 321 13.65 -16.25 13.46
C GLY A 321 12.16 -16.08 13.17
N ILE A 322 11.32 -17.01 13.62
CA ILE A 322 9.87 -16.92 13.42
C ILE A 322 9.24 -15.76 14.21
N ILE A 323 9.65 -15.58 15.48
CA ILE A 323 9.15 -14.47 16.29
C ILE A 323 9.57 -13.13 15.70
N PHE A 324 10.81 -13.01 15.25
CA PHE A 324 11.31 -11.83 14.56
C PHE A 324 10.44 -11.49 13.34
N GLU A 325 10.18 -12.48 12.49
CA GLU A 325 9.36 -12.29 11.30
C GLU A 325 7.94 -11.83 11.64
N MET A 326 7.30 -12.46 12.65
CA MET A 326 5.98 -12.08 13.13
C MET A 326 5.95 -10.65 13.69
N LEU A 327 6.96 -10.24 14.45
CA LEU A 327 7.08 -8.86 14.92
C LEU A 327 7.32 -7.88 13.77
N LEU A 328 8.08 -8.29 12.76
CA LEU A 328 8.39 -7.44 11.62
C LEU A 328 7.16 -7.18 10.74
N ILE A 329 6.37 -8.22 10.40
CA ILE A 329 5.14 -8.06 9.59
C ILE A 329 4.04 -7.27 10.31
N THR A 330 4.12 -7.16 11.64
CA THR A 330 3.16 -6.39 12.45
C THR A 330 3.74 -5.08 12.97
N SER A 331 4.95 -4.72 12.55
CA SER A 331 5.58 -3.46 12.91
C SER A 331 4.88 -2.27 12.26
N ASN A 332 4.25 -1.44 13.09
CA ASN A 332 3.58 -0.24 12.64
C ASN A 332 4.57 0.75 11.99
N ALA A 333 5.74 0.93 12.61
CA ALA A 333 6.81 1.77 12.08
C ALA A 333 7.20 1.36 10.65
N LEU A 334 7.29 0.05 10.37
CA LEU A 334 7.60 -0.46 9.04
C LEU A 334 6.45 -0.25 8.07
N ILE A 335 5.24 -0.72 8.42
CA ILE A 335 4.09 -0.73 7.51
C ILE A 335 3.75 0.70 7.09
N VAL A 336 3.64 1.62 8.04
CA VAL A 336 3.26 3.01 7.76
C VAL A 336 4.32 3.73 6.93
N ASN A 337 5.60 3.55 7.21
CA ASN A 337 6.66 4.31 6.55
C ASN A 337 7.23 3.64 5.30
N SER A 338 7.04 2.35 5.12
CA SER A 338 7.61 1.59 4.00
C SER A 338 6.52 0.99 3.10
N GLY A 339 5.48 0.38 3.66
CA GLY A 339 4.38 -0.20 2.89
C GLY A 339 3.51 0.84 2.17
N PHE A 340 3.50 2.08 2.67
CA PHE A 340 2.72 3.20 2.12
C PHE A 340 3.55 4.29 1.47
N ALA A 341 4.84 4.06 1.26
CA ALA A 341 5.72 5.07 0.68
C ALA A 341 6.42 4.56 -0.59
N VAL A 342 6.53 5.44 -1.58
CA VAL A 342 7.40 5.24 -2.75
C VAL A 342 8.79 5.77 -2.39
N ARG A 343 9.39 5.15 -1.36
CA ARG A 343 10.68 5.57 -0.77
C ARG A 343 11.57 4.36 -0.48
N SER A 344 12.84 4.63 -0.24
CA SER A 344 13.89 3.60 -0.05
C SER A 344 13.75 2.73 1.21
N TYR A 345 12.76 2.97 2.09
CA TYR A 345 12.68 2.34 3.41
C TYR A 345 12.52 0.81 3.36
N GLY A 346 11.77 0.26 2.39
CA GLY A 346 11.69 -1.18 2.19
C GLY A 346 13.03 -1.79 1.78
N PHE A 347 13.78 -1.07 0.96
CA PHE A 347 15.14 -1.47 0.58
C PHE A 347 16.11 -1.36 1.77
N MET A 348 15.96 -0.35 2.64
CA MET A 348 16.76 -0.24 3.85
C MET A 348 16.65 -1.49 4.71
N ILE A 349 15.42 -1.98 4.97
CA ILE A 349 15.19 -3.21 5.73
C ILE A 349 15.89 -4.40 5.06
N LEU A 350 15.64 -4.58 3.77
CA LEU A 350 16.21 -5.70 3.00
C LEU A 350 17.74 -5.66 2.98
N MET A 351 18.34 -4.47 2.76
CA MET A 351 19.80 -4.32 2.73
C MET A 351 20.43 -4.43 4.12
N SER A 352 19.74 -3.98 5.18
CA SER A 352 20.18 -4.21 6.57
C SER A 352 20.24 -5.71 6.90
N LEU A 353 19.26 -6.49 6.46
CA LEU A 353 19.23 -7.94 6.62
C LEU A 353 20.27 -8.63 5.74
N PHE A 354 20.51 -8.14 4.54
CA PHE A 354 21.58 -8.64 3.68
C PHE A 354 22.96 -8.40 4.30
N LEU A 355 23.21 -7.20 4.82
CA LEU A 355 24.44 -6.90 5.56
C LEU A 355 24.60 -7.83 6.76
N LEU A 356 23.55 -8.01 7.56
CA LEU A 356 23.57 -8.92 8.70
C LEU A 356 23.84 -10.37 8.28
N TYR A 357 23.26 -10.85 7.18
CA TYR A 357 23.57 -12.19 6.65
C TYR A 357 25.04 -12.38 6.38
N VAL A 358 25.69 -11.39 5.76
CA VAL A 358 27.12 -11.49 5.44
C VAL A 358 27.98 -11.38 6.68
N ILE A 359 27.56 -10.57 7.66
CA ILE A 359 28.22 -10.51 8.98
C ILE A 359 28.15 -11.87 9.67
N ILE A 360 26.98 -12.51 9.74
CA ILE A 360 26.82 -13.86 10.31
C ILE A 360 27.75 -14.86 9.59
N LYS A 361 27.77 -14.82 8.26
CA LYS A 361 28.65 -15.67 7.47
C LYS A 361 30.14 -15.47 7.82
N ARG A 362 30.55 -14.21 8.00
CA ARG A 362 31.94 -13.91 8.44
C ARG A 362 32.22 -14.39 9.85
N PHE A 363 31.24 -14.32 10.75
CA PHE A 363 31.38 -14.91 12.09
C PHE A 363 31.60 -16.42 12.03
N GLU A 364 30.91 -17.11 11.12
CA GLU A 364 31.08 -18.55 10.89
C GLU A 364 32.45 -18.87 10.29
N ASP A 365 32.84 -18.11 9.25
CA ASP A 365 34.11 -18.29 8.56
C ASP A 365 35.33 -17.91 9.45
N GLY A 366 35.15 -17.01 10.42
CA GLY A 366 36.14 -16.54 11.36
C GLY A 366 37.43 -16.06 10.67
N ILE A 367 38.60 -16.65 11.06
CA ILE A 367 39.92 -16.32 10.51
C ILE A 367 40.08 -16.83 9.07
N GLU A 368 39.35 -17.86 8.67
CA GLU A 368 39.42 -18.49 7.34
C GLU A 368 38.55 -17.78 6.27
N SER A 369 38.02 -16.60 6.59
CA SER A 369 37.16 -15.85 5.68
C SER A 369 37.77 -15.68 4.28
N GLY A 370 37.16 -16.33 3.29
CA GLY A 370 37.63 -16.37 1.92
C GLY A 370 37.34 -15.07 1.12
N ASN A 371 37.97 -14.93 -0.04
CA ASN A 371 37.82 -13.77 -0.90
C ASN A 371 36.35 -13.57 -1.38
N LYS A 372 35.57 -14.66 -1.56
CA LYS A 372 34.14 -14.60 -1.91
C LYS A 372 33.33 -13.91 -0.82
N THR A 373 33.54 -14.26 0.45
CA THR A 373 32.88 -13.62 1.60
C THR A 373 33.28 -12.15 1.70
N THR A 374 34.55 -11.82 1.47
CA THR A 374 35.06 -10.44 1.46
C THR A 374 34.42 -9.61 0.35
N ALA A 375 34.33 -10.15 -0.88
CA ALA A 375 33.64 -9.48 -1.99
C ALA A 375 32.14 -9.29 -1.70
N LEU A 376 31.45 -10.32 -1.19
CA LEU A 376 30.04 -10.24 -0.83
C LEU A 376 29.78 -9.18 0.25
N TYR A 377 30.73 -9.05 1.19
CA TYR A 377 30.65 -8.03 2.24
C TYR A 377 30.79 -6.61 1.67
N THR A 378 31.72 -6.41 0.76
CA THR A 378 31.88 -5.13 0.04
C THR A 378 30.58 -4.75 -0.68
N VAL A 379 29.95 -5.72 -1.37
CA VAL A 379 28.66 -5.51 -2.06
C VAL A 379 27.56 -5.17 -1.06
N ALA A 380 27.49 -5.83 0.09
CA ALA A 380 26.48 -5.55 1.11
C ALA A 380 26.63 -4.15 1.72
N ILE A 381 27.87 -3.71 1.98
CA ILE A 381 28.17 -2.35 2.44
C ILE A 381 27.71 -1.33 1.38
N LEU A 382 28.08 -1.53 0.12
CA LEU A 382 27.67 -0.64 -0.97
C LEU A 382 26.15 -0.59 -1.13
N ALA A 383 25.48 -1.74 -1.09
CA ALA A 383 24.04 -1.83 -1.26
C ALA A 383 23.29 -1.02 -0.22
N ILE A 384 23.66 -1.09 1.07
CA ILE A 384 22.99 -0.31 2.10
C ILE A 384 23.35 1.18 2.02
N CYS A 385 24.60 1.54 1.69
CA CYS A 385 25.04 2.93 1.54
C CYS A 385 24.34 3.61 0.33
N TYR A 386 24.21 2.91 -0.79
CA TYR A 386 23.49 3.42 -1.96
C TYR A 386 21.97 3.39 -1.81
N THR A 387 21.44 2.75 -0.75
CA THR A 387 20.03 2.79 -0.40
C THR A 387 19.69 4.01 0.45
N HIS A 388 20.48 4.30 1.48
CA HIS A 388 20.22 5.42 2.39
C HIS A 388 21.49 5.84 3.13
N TYR A 389 21.71 7.14 3.39
CA TYR A 389 22.91 7.64 4.08
C TYR A 389 23.08 7.09 5.50
N PHE A 390 21.99 6.77 6.20
CA PHE A 390 22.07 6.09 7.50
C PHE A 390 22.72 4.69 7.42
N GLY A 391 22.73 4.07 6.25
CA GLY A 391 23.47 2.85 6.00
C GLY A 391 24.98 2.98 6.29
N ILE A 392 25.56 4.17 6.11
CA ILE A 392 26.96 4.45 6.45
C ILE A 392 27.17 4.31 7.96
N LEU A 393 26.24 4.84 8.77
CA LEU A 393 26.28 4.78 10.23
C LEU A 393 26.12 3.35 10.74
N THR A 394 25.19 2.60 10.12
CA THR A 394 25.04 1.16 10.38
C THR A 394 26.34 0.41 10.12
N CYS A 395 26.95 0.62 8.96
CA CYS A 395 28.24 0.03 8.61
C CYS A 395 29.33 0.42 9.62
N PHE A 396 29.35 1.67 10.04
CA PHE A 396 30.32 2.15 11.03
C PHE A 396 30.14 1.48 12.39
N GLY A 397 28.90 1.27 12.86
CA GLY A 397 28.64 0.52 14.09
C GLY A 397 29.19 -0.91 14.04
N PHE A 398 28.94 -1.63 12.94
CA PHE A 398 29.53 -2.96 12.75
C PHE A 398 31.04 -2.93 12.61
N PHE A 399 31.60 -1.95 11.91
CA PHE A 399 33.06 -1.75 11.80
C PHE A 399 33.75 -1.65 13.17
N LEU A 400 33.21 -0.86 14.09
CA LEU A 400 33.74 -0.73 15.44
C LEU A 400 33.76 -2.07 16.17
N TYR A 401 32.72 -2.86 16.04
CA TYR A 401 32.67 -4.19 16.65
C TYR A 401 33.67 -5.17 15.99
N GLU A 402 33.81 -5.13 14.68
CA GLU A 402 34.78 -5.95 13.95
C GLU A 402 36.24 -5.56 14.28
N CYS A 403 36.52 -4.26 14.49
CA CYS A 403 37.79 -3.79 15.01
C CYS A 403 38.10 -4.41 16.38
N TYR A 404 37.09 -4.44 17.27
CA TYR A 404 37.24 -5.13 18.56
C TYR A 404 37.59 -6.61 18.39
N LEU A 405 36.91 -7.33 17.50
CA LEU A 405 37.20 -8.74 17.22
C LEU A 405 38.58 -8.95 16.60
N PHE A 406 39.01 -8.02 15.75
CA PHE A 406 40.37 -8.04 15.17
C PHE A 406 41.43 -7.88 16.25
N ILE A 407 41.26 -6.92 17.17
CA ILE A 407 42.18 -6.74 18.33
C ILE A 407 42.20 -8.00 19.19
N LYS A 408 41.07 -8.69 19.35
CA LYS A 408 40.98 -9.97 20.05
C LYS A 408 41.50 -11.17 19.25
N LYS A 409 42.12 -10.95 18.07
CA LYS A 409 42.66 -11.98 17.16
C LYS A 409 41.62 -13.01 16.70
N ARG A 410 40.33 -12.59 16.62
CA ARG A 410 39.23 -13.44 16.14
C ARG A 410 38.88 -13.20 14.68
N TYR A 411 39.35 -12.09 14.11
CA TYR A 411 39.16 -11.69 12.73
C TYR A 411 40.48 -11.38 12.03
N THR A 412 40.52 -11.50 10.71
CA THR A 412 41.60 -11.06 9.84
C THR A 412 41.38 -9.62 9.38
N TYR A 413 42.44 -8.96 8.87
CA TYR A 413 42.38 -7.61 8.28
C TYR A 413 41.50 -7.51 7.04
N LYS A 414 41.03 -8.63 6.45
CA LYS A 414 40.18 -8.65 5.24
C LYS A 414 38.89 -7.85 5.39
N PHE A 415 38.34 -7.71 6.60
CA PHE A 415 37.15 -6.86 6.78
C PHE A 415 37.48 -5.38 6.53
N ILE A 416 38.65 -4.90 6.98
CA ILE A 416 39.10 -3.52 6.73
C ILE A 416 39.18 -3.28 5.23
N PHE A 417 39.69 -4.26 4.47
CA PHE A 417 39.74 -4.18 3.02
C PHE A 417 38.34 -4.02 2.38
N SER A 418 37.30 -4.74 2.89
CA SER A 418 35.94 -4.59 2.41
C SER A 418 35.42 -3.15 2.61
N TYR A 419 35.64 -2.55 3.77
CA TYR A 419 35.27 -1.15 4.03
C TYR A 419 36.04 -0.16 3.18
N PHE A 420 37.35 -0.40 3.02
CA PHE A 420 38.20 0.45 2.18
C PHE A 420 37.73 0.45 0.72
N VAL A 421 37.52 -0.72 0.16
CA VAL A 421 37.04 -0.83 -1.23
C VAL A 421 35.64 -0.25 -1.38
N ALA A 422 34.73 -0.54 -0.46
CA ALA A 422 33.38 0.03 -0.49
C ALA A 422 33.43 1.58 -0.37
N GLY A 423 34.27 2.10 0.53
CA GLY A 423 34.49 3.54 0.69
C GLY A 423 35.05 4.19 -0.59
N ALA A 424 36.04 3.56 -1.21
CA ALA A 424 36.63 4.06 -2.47
C ALA A 424 35.61 4.10 -3.62
N VAL A 425 34.73 3.10 -3.73
CA VAL A 425 33.66 3.03 -4.73
C VAL A 425 32.54 4.03 -4.44
N TYR A 426 32.22 4.25 -3.16
CA TYR A 426 31.15 5.16 -2.75
C TYR A 426 31.59 6.64 -2.69
N LEU A 427 32.87 6.92 -2.50
CA LEU A 427 33.43 8.26 -2.38
C LEU A 427 33.10 9.20 -3.56
N PRO A 428 33.18 8.77 -4.83
CA PRO A 428 32.79 9.62 -5.95
C PRO A 428 31.36 10.16 -5.83
N TRP A 429 30.41 9.32 -5.39
CA TRP A 429 29.03 9.74 -5.14
C TRP A 429 28.96 10.81 -4.05
N LEU A 430 29.65 10.62 -2.93
CA LEU A 430 29.66 11.59 -1.84
C LEU A 430 30.29 12.93 -2.26
N VAL A 431 31.39 12.89 -3.01
CA VAL A 431 32.08 14.10 -3.49
C VAL A 431 31.19 14.88 -4.44
N VAL A 432 30.62 14.22 -5.45
CA VAL A 432 29.74 14.88 -6.42
C VAL A 432 28.49 15.44 -5.72
N ASN A 433 27.90 14.67 -4.84
CA ASN A 433 26.75 15.12 -4.05
C ASN A 433 27.11 16.35 -3.20
N TYR A 434 28.22 16.32 -2.46
CA TYR A 434 28.69 17.44 -1.65
C TYR A 434 28.93 18.71 -2.50
N VAL A 435 29.62 18.57 -3.63
CA VAL A 435 29.90 19.72 -4.53
C VAL A 435 28.62 20.38 -5.02
N ILE A 436 27.59 19.57 -5.35
CA ILE A 436 26.31 20.10 -5.85
C ILE A 436 25.49 20.73 -4.72
N THR A 437 25.52 20.17 -3.52
CA THR A 437 24.63 20.57 -2.42
C THR A 437 25.25 21.49 -1.39
N ARG A 438 26.56 21.76 -1.47
CA ARG A 438 27.28 22.55 -0.45
C ARG A 438 26.66 23.92 -0.16
N GLU A 439 26.06 24.56 -1.14
CA GLU A 439 25.40 25.87 -0.99
C GLU A 439 24.10 25.78 -0.19
N GLN A 440 23.50 24.60 -0.17
CA GLN A 440 22.28 24.32 0.62
C GLN A 440 22.62 23.90 2.07
N TRP A 441 23.89 23.54 2.33
CA TRP A 441 24.35 23.12 3.66
C TRP A 441 24.37 24.31 4.60
N GLY A 442 23.59 24.24 5.67
CA GLY A 442 23.43 25.31 6.65
C GLY A 442 22.17 26.15 6.47
N SER A 443 21.40 25.96 5.39
CA SER A 443 20.02 26.43 5.34
C SER A 443 19.18 25.75 6.40
N ALA A 444 18.19 26.47 6.94
CA ALA A 444 17.28 25.86 7.91
C ALA A 444 16.50 24.71 7.27
N PHE A 445 16.55 23.53 7.91
CA PHE A 445 15.82 22.35 7.49
C PHE A 445 14.55 22.19 8.35
N TRP A 446 13.51 21.57 7.81
CA TRP A 446 12.21 21.45 8.48
C TRP A 446 12.25 20.54 9.72
N ILE A 447 13.31 19.71 9.92
CA ILE A 447 13.44 18.80 11.04
C ILE A 447 14.00 19.56 12.25
N SER A 448 13.23 19.59 13.34
CA SER A 448 13.65 20.22 14.61
C SER A 448 14.76 19.43 15.30
N PRO A 449 15.68 20.09 16.03
CA PRO A 449 16.69 19.44 16.83
C PRO A 449 16.06 18.55 17.90
N PRO A 450 16.67 17.36 18.22
CA PRO A 450 16.11 16.45 19.21
C PRO A 450 16.29 16.97 20.64
N LYS A 451 15.32 16.60 21.49
CA LYS A 451 15.45 16.67 22.97
C LYS A 451 16.05 15.37 23.50
N TYR A 452 16.52 15.34 24.75
CA TYR A 452 17.01 14.08 25.34
C TYR A 452 15.94 12.98 25.38
N SER A 453 14.68 13.35 25.63
CA SER A 453 13.53 12.44 25.55
C SER A 453 13.32 11.83 24.14
N SER A 454 13.82 12.47 23.10
CA SER A 454 13.72 11.97 21.73
C SER A 454 14.49 10.65 21.52
N ILE A 455 15.50 10.36 22.36
CA ILE A 455 16.22 9.07 22.34
C ILE A 455 15.29 7.94 22.78
N ILE A 456 14.50 8.15 23.83
CA ILE A 456 13.52 7.16 24.29
C ILE A 456 12.38 7.06 23.28
N ALA A 457 11.95 8.20 22.72
CA ALA A 457 10.89 8.25 21.74
C ALA A 457 11.20 7.46 20.46
N ILE A 458 12.48 7.51 19.97
CA ILE A 458 12.86 6.74 18.78
C ILE A 458 12.89 5.23 19.07
N LEU A 459 13.37 4.81 20.24
CA LEU A 459 13.35 3.41 20.65
C LEU A 459 11.92 2.89 20.80
N ALA A 460 11.04 3.67 21.44
CA ALA A 460 9.62 3.33 21.56
C ALA A 460 8.95 3.23 20.18
N TRP A 461 9.23 4.17 19.28
CA TRP A 461 8.69 4.16 17.92
C TRP A 461 9.15 2.94 17.10
N LEU A 462 10.42 2.56 17.19
CA LEU A 462 10.95 1.33 16.58
C LEU A 462 10.28 0.07 17.16
N ALA A 463 9.93 0.09 18.46
CA ALA A 463 9.09 -0.95 19.07
C ALA A 463 7.61 -0.86 18.69
N SER A 464 7.25 -0.03 17.70
CA SER A 464 5.87 0.23 17.28
C SER A 464 5.00 0.82 18.40
N SER A 465 5.62 1.56 19.32
CA SER A 465 5.00 2.09 20.55
C SER A 465 4.34 1.01 21.40
N GLN A 466 4.85 -0.23 21.34
CA GLN A 466 4.36 -1.37 22.11
C GLN A 466 5.24 -1.58 23.33
N GLU A 467 4.68 -1.36 24.50
CA GLU A 467 5.37 -1.50 25.80
C GLU A 467 5.95 -2.91 25.99
N LEU A 468 5.21 -3.95 25.61
CA LEU A 468 5.67 -5.32 25.71
C LEU A 468 6.82 -5.65 24.75
N VAL A 469 6.81 -5.09 23.55
CA VAL A 469 7.96 -5.26 22.63
C VAL A 469 9.17 -4.55 23.20
N MET A 470 8.99 -3.34 23.75
CA MET A 470 10.08 -2.62 24.42
C MET A 470 10.62 -3.37 25.64
N LEU A 471 9.75 -3.97 26.45
CA LEU A 471 10.15 -4.85 27.54
C LEU A 471 10.99 -6.04 27.04
N CYS A 472 10.58 -6.67 25.94
CA CYS A 472 11.36 -7.76 25.32
C CYS A 472 12.73 -7.28 24.82
N VAL A 473 12.85 -6.05 24.28
CA VAL A 473 14.14 -5.44 23.92
C VAL A 473 15.01 -5.29 25.15
N MET A 474 14.49 -4.75 26.24
CA MET A 474 15.22 -4.60 27.51
C MET A 474 15.69 -5.95 28.06
N LEU A 475 14.81 -6.95 28.06
CA LEU A 475 15.15 -8.32 28.48
C LEU A 475 16.24 -8.91 27.58
N GLY A 476 16.14 -8.76 26.27
CA GLY A 476 17.16 -9.22 25.33
C GLY A 476 18.52 -8.55 25.57
N PHE A 477 18.52 -7.25 25.86
CA PHE A 477 19.69 -6.49 26.23
C PHE A 477 20.33 -7.03 27.53
N PHE A 478 19.57 -7.14 28.61
CA PHE A 478 20.09 -7.62 29.91
C PHE A 478 20.56 -9.07 29.86
N ILE A 479 19.80 -9.95 29.18
CA ILE A 479 20.23 -11.35 28.98
C ILE A 479 21.55 -11.41 28.19
N THR A 480 21.72 -10.57 27.19
CA THR A 480 22.96 -10.48 26.41
C THR A 480 24.12 -10.06 27.29
N LEU A 481 23.96 -9.03 28.13
CA LEU A 481 24.98 -8.59 29.07
C LEU A 481 25.31 -9.67 30.11
N TYR A 482 24.31 -10.34 30.65
CA TYR A 482 24.49 -11.42 31.62
C TYR A 482 25.30 -12.59 31.04
N LYS A 483 24.97 -12.95 29.78
CA LYS A 483 25.60 -14.08 29.08
C LYS A 483 26.91 -13.73 28.35
N VAL A 484 27.39 -12.51 28.45
CA VAL A 484 28.60 -12.04 27.70
C VAL A 484 29.83 -12.95 27.90
N LYS A 485 29.95 -13.56 29.06
CA LYS A 485 31.04 -14.49 29.38
C LYS A 485 30.94 -15.85 28.69
N GLU A 486 29.74 -16.25 28.24
CA GLU A 486 29.53 -17.54 27.57
C GLU A 486 30.17 -17.59 26.17
N ARG A 487 30.53 -16.44 25.58
CA ARG A 487 31.22 -16.30 24.28
C ARG A 487 30.54 -17.02 23.12
N ARG A 488 29.21 -17.24 23.20
CA ARG A 488 28.41 -17.84 22.12
C ARG A 488 28.27 -16.88 20.94
N ALA A 489 28.15 -17.43 19.74
CA ALA A 489 28.02 -16.63 18.51
C ALA A 489 26.83 -15.66 18.58
N GLU A 490 25.66 -16.12 19.03
CA GLU A 490 24.45 -15.31 19.18
C GLU A 490 24.62 -14.12 20.14
N ILE A 491 25.39 -14.30 21.22
CA ILE A 491 25.70 -13.23 22.17
C ILE A 491 26.63 -12.19 21.52
N SER A 492 27.65 -12.66 20.79
CA SER A 492 28.53 -11.79 20.02
C SER A 492 27.78 -10.98 18.99
N LEU A 493 26.82 -11.59 18.27
CA LEU A 493 25.96 -10.93 17.31
C LEU A 493 25.06 -9.89 18.00
N ASN A 494 24.42 -10.23 19.12
CA ASN A 494 23.62 -9.26 19.88
C ASN A 494 24.45 -8.04 20.32
N ILE A 495 25.68 -8.25 20.76
CA ILE A 495 26.58 -7.14 21.11
C ILE A 495 26.86 -6.26 19.91
N ALA A 496 27.12 -6.86 18.73
CA ALA A 496 27.28 -6.11 17.48
C ALA A 496 26.05 -5.26 17.15
N LEU A 497 24.84 -5.83 17.27
CA LEU A 497 23.59 -5.10 17.04
C LEU A 497 23.41 -3.95 18.03
N ILE A 498 23.65 -4.20 19.33
CA ILE A 498 23.53 -3.18 20.39
C ILE A 498 24.51 -2.03 20.14
N ILE A 499 25.77 -2.33 19.82
CA ILE A 499 26.77 -1.31 19.48
C ILE A 499 26.31 -0.50 18.26
N THR A 500 25.83 -1.16 17.21
CA THR A 500 25.38 -0.49 15.99
C THR A 500 24.22 0.46 16.28
N ILE A 501 23.20 0.01 17.03
CA ILE A 501 22.07 0.86 17.44
C ILE A 501 22.55 2.05 18.27
N ALA A 502 23.37 1.81 19.28
CA ALA A 502 23.86 2.86 20.16
C ALA A 502 24.73 3.91 19.44
N VAL A 503 25.63 3.46 18.58
CA VAL A 503 26.55 4.32 17.82
C VAL A 503 25.77 5.19 16.84
N GLU A 504 24.84 4.61 16.09
CA GLU A 504 24.03 5.36 15.11
C GLU A 504 23.18 6.43 15.81
N ILE A 505 22.45 6.06 16.87
CA ILE A 505 21.64 7.01 17.64
C ILE A 505 22.52 8.11 18.24
N ALA A 506 23.68 7.76 18.81
CA ALA A 506 24.59 8.73 19.42
C ALA A 506 25.15 9.73 18.40
N ILE A 507 25.58 9.26 17.23
CA ILE A 507 26.13 10.13 16.17
C ILE A 507 25.04 11.07 15.66
N VAL A 508 23.85 10.54 15.31
CA VAL A 508 22.77 11.36 14.76
C VAL A 508 22.25 12.36 15.80
N PHE A 509 22.14 11.95 17.06
CA PHE A 509 21.76 12.84 18.15
C PHE A 509 22.77 13.98 18.34
N THR A 510 24.06 13.64 18.42
CA THR A 510 25.14 14.61 18.62
C THR A 510 25.18 15.60 17.45
N TYR A 511 25.12 15.11 16.22
CA TYR A 511 25.08 15.95 15.03
C TYR A 511 23.88 16.90 15.05
N SER A 512 22.66 16.37 15.22
CA SER A 512 21.42 17.13 15.11
C SER A 512 21.20 18.10 16.28
N LYS A 513 21.77 17.82 17.47
CA LYS A 513 21.57 18.67 18.65
C LYS A 513 22.68 19.69 18.85
N TYR A 514 23.93 19.31 18.57
CA TYR A 514 25.09 20.13 18.96
C TYR A 514 25.93 20.64 17.80
N ILE A 515 26.09 19.84 16.73
CA ILE A 515 26.97 20.21 15.61
C ILE A 515 26.19 21.06 14.61
N ASN A 516 25.02 20.62 14.15
CA ASN A 516 24.24 21.37 13.19
C ASN A 516 22.73 21.35 13.52
N PRO A 517 22.28 22.07 14.56
CA PRO A 517 20.87 22.09 14.95
C PRO A 517 19.93 22.67 13.89
N LYS A 518 20.44 23.59 13.04
CA LYS A 518 19.65 24.21 11.96
C LYS A 518 19.34 23.24 10.82
N SER A 519 20.21 22.25 10.59
CA SER A 519 20.03 21.20 9.59
C SER A 519 19.98 19.83 10.25
N SER A 520 19.08 19.68 11.25
CA SER A 520 18.86 18.43 11.97
C SER A 520 18.43 17.34 11.01
N VAL A 521 18.93 16.12 11.22
CA VAL A 521 18.56 14.91 10.47
C VAL A 521 17.82 13.90 11.38
N TRP A 522 17.28 14.35 12.52
CA TRP A 522 16.58 13.51 13.50
C TRP A 522 15.14 13.26 13.09
N ALA A 523 14.91 12.47 12.05
CA ALA A 523 13.58 12.00 11.67
C ALA A 523 13.41 10.50 11.96
N HIS A 524 12.31 10.11 12.61
CA HIS A 524 12.08 8.73 13.04
C HIS A 524 12.25 7.73 11.89
N ARG A 525 11.71 8.01 10.73
CA ARG A 525 11.77 7.14 9.54
C ARG A 525 13.19 6.86 9.04
N TYR A 526 14.17 7.71 9.36
CA TYR A 526 15.56 7.51 8.94
C TYR A 526 16.26 6.40 9.72
N PHE A 527 15.74 6.03 10.90
CA PHE A 527 16.26 4.94 11.73
C PHE A 527 15.64 3.57 11.42
N LEU A 528 14.84 3.45 10.35
CA LEU A 528 14.22 2.16 9.99
C LEU A 528 15.22 1.04 9.69
N ASN A 529 16.45 1.37 9.29
CA ASN A 529 17.55 0.40 9.16
C ASN A 529 17.87 -0.31 10.47
N LEU A 530 17.63 0.30 11.63
CA LEU A 530 17.84 -0.29 12.96
C LEU A 530 16.69 -1.19 13.41
N LEU A 531 15.52 -1.07 12.78
CA LEU A 531 14.33 -1.83 13.15
C LEU A 531 14.59 -3.35 13.18
N PRO A 532 15.17 -3.98 12.13
CA PRO A 532 15.46 -5.41 12.18
C PRO A 532 16.32 -5.79 13.37
N TYR A 533 17.35 -5.02 13.69
CA TYR A 533 18.28 -5.30 14.77
C TYR A 533 17.60 -5.23 16.14
N MET A 534 16.76 -4.24 16.34
CA MET A 534 15.98 -4.09 17.57
C MET A 534 14.98 -5.23 17.75
N LEU A 535 14.27 -5.63 16.69
CA LEU A 535 13.30 -6.73 16.74
C LEU A 535 13.99 -8.10 16.93
N ILE A 536 15.24 -8.28 16.46
CA ILE A 536 16.03 -9.47 16.75
C ILE A 536 16.33 -9.55 18.26
N ILE A 537 16.77 -8.44 18.87
CA ILE A 537 17.03 -8.38 20.30
C ILE A 537 15.75 -8.66 21.10
N ALA A 538 14.60 -8.10 20.69
CA ALA A 538 13.31 -8.38 21.31
C ALA A 538 12.94 -9.87 21.22
N SER A 539 13.08 -10.45 20.04
CA SER A 539 12.77 -11.86 19.79
C SER A 539 13.68 -12.79 20.60
N PHE A 540 14.97 -12.45 20.71
CA PHE A 540 15.93 -13.16 21.56
C PHE A 540 15.53 -13.06 23.04
N GLY A 541 15.13 -11.89 23.51
CA GLY A 541 14.63 -11.66 24.87
C GLY A 541 13.41 -12.51 25.17
N LEU A 542 12.40 -12.48 24.29
CA LEU A 542 11.17 -13.24 24.44
C LEU A 542 11.43 -14.76 24.46
N VAL A 543 12.23 -15.27 23.53
CA VAL A 543 12.54 -16.70 23.47
C VAL A 543 13.25 -17.17 24.74
N ASN A 544 14.21 -16.40 25.25
CA ASN A 544 14.94 -16.78 26.46
C ASN A 544 14.06 -16.76 27.71
N ILE A 545 13.20 -15.72 27.87
CA ILE A 545 12.32 -15.64 29.04
C ILE A 545 11.28 -16.74 29.02
N VAL A 546 10.63 -17.01 27.88
CA VAL A 546 9.67 -18.09 27.77
C VAL A 546 10.33 -19.45 27.98
N SER A 547 11.55 -19.65 27.45
CA SER A 547 12.30 -20.88 27.65
C SER A 547 12.68 -21.11 29.12
N PHE A 548 12.87 -20.05 29.90
CA PHE A 548 13.14 -20.15 31.34
C PHE A 548 11.95 -20.72 32.13
N PHE A 549 10.73 -20.28 31.79
CA PHE A 549 9.50 -20.74 32.46
C PHE A 549 8.99 -22.09 31.96
N VAL A 550 9.46 -22.52 30.82
CA VAL A 550 8.89 -23.66 30.12
C VAL A 550 9.91 -24.76 29.93
N ASP A 551 10.19 -25.66 30.95
CA ASP A 551 11.16 -26.76 30.93
C ASP A 551 10.51 -28.19 30.76
N GLY A 552 10.80 -29.11 29.77
CA GLY A 552 10.34 -30.51 29.50
C GLY A 552 9.34 -30.69 28.34
N LYS A 553 8.72 -31.88 28.18
CA LYS A 553 7.92 -32.24 26.97
C LYS A 553 6.54 -31.57 26.86
N ILE A 554 5.84 -31.37 27.96
CA ILE A 554 4.58 -30.61 28.02
C ILE A 554 4.78 -29.15 27.56
N LYS A 555 5.93 -28.69 27.51
CA LYS A 555 6.54 -27.40 27.46
C LYS A 555 6.71 -26.85 26.06
N LYS A 556 6.84 -27.68 24.99
CA LYS A 556 6.85 -27.17 23.59
C LYS A 556 5.48 -26.61 23.21
N VAL A 557 4.41 -27.24 23.66
CA VAL A 557 3.03 -26.81 23.42
C VAL A 557 2.76 -25.52 24.19
N SER A 558 3.13 -25.46 25.48
CA SER A 558 2.98 -24.27 26.32
C SER A 558 3.83 -23.09 25.81
N PHE A 559 5.03 -23.34 25.28
CA PHE A 559 5.84 -22.32 24.63
C PHE A 559 5.12 -21.70 23.44
N VAL A 560 4.58 -22.53 22.55
CA VAL A 560 3.84 -22.06 21.38
C VAL A 560 2.62 -21.23 21.81
N TYR A 561 1.84 -21.69 22.79
CA TYR A 561 0.69 -20.93 23.29
C TYR A 561 1.09 -19.62 23.95
N ALA A 562 2.16 -19.58 24.74
CA ALA A 562 2.65 -18.35 25.37
C ALA A 562 3.07 -17.32 24.31
N VAL A 563 3.80 -17.74 23.28
CA VAL A 563 4.21 -16.89 22.17
C VAL A 563 2.99 -16.41 21.35
N LEU A 564 2.04 -17.32 21.05
CA LEU A 564 0.81 -16.93 20.34
C LEU A 564 -0.03 -15.95 21.17
N ALA A 565 -0.20 -16.19 22.47
CA ALA A 565 -0.91 -15.29 23.37
C ALA A 565 -0.24 -13.89 23.40
N PHE A 566 1.10 -13.86 23.51
CA PHE A 566 1.87 -12.61 23.42
C PHE A 566 1.63 -11.88 22.10
N LEU A 567 1.73 -12.57 20.98
CA LEU A 567 1.54 -11.98 19.65
C LEU A 567 0.09 -11.49 19.44
N ILE A 568 -0.91 -12.24 19.89
CA ILE A 568 -2.32 -11.82 19.84
C ILE A 568 -2.52 -10.57 20.70
N PHE A 569 -1.97 -10.54 21.91
CA PHE A 569 -2.10 -9.39 22.79
C PHE A 569 -1.44 -8.13 22.21
N VAL A 570 -0.19 -8.25 21.75
CA VAL A 570 0.55 -7.14 21.12
C VAL A 570 -0.17 -6.61 19.88
N ASN A 571 -0.86 -7.48 19.15
CA ASN A 571 -1.56 -7.12 17.91
C ASN A 571 -3.07 -6.92 18.07
N SER A 572 -3.62 -6.95 19.29
CA SER A 572 -5.06 -6.80 19.53
C SER A 572 -5.67 -5.54 18.90
N ASN A 573 -4.91 -4.43 18.83
CA ASN A 573 -5.33 -3.16 18.24
C ASN A 573 -4.57 -2.82 16.94
N PHE A 574 -3.98 -3.80 16.26
CA PHE A 574 -3.08 -3.59 15.12
C PHE A 574 -3.71 -2.74 14.01
N ALA A 575 -4.91 -3.11 13.53
CA ALA A 575 -5.60 -2.38 12.47
C ALA A 575 -5.97 -0.94 12.88
N VAL A 576 -6.39 -0.74 14.13
CA VAL A 576 -6.73 0.59 14.67
C VAL A 576 -5.48 1.47 14.73
N ARG A 577 -4.36 0.93 15.16
CA ARG A 577 -3.09 1.68 15.24
C ARG A 577 -2.60 2.08 13.86
N ILE A 578 -2.56 1.15 12.91
CA ILE A 578 -2.14 1.46 11.53
C ILE A 578 -3.05 2.54 10.96
N LYS A 579 -4.36 2.40 11.11
CA LYS A 579 -5.31 3.39 10.62
C LYS A 579 -5.09 4.75 11.28
N GLY A 580 -4.93 4.81 12.60
CA GLY A 580 -4.68 6.05 13.34
C GLY A 580 -3.39 6.74 12.91
N ASP A 581 -2.29 5.99 12.76
CA ASP A 581 -1.03 6.57 12.28
C ASP A 581 -1.11 7.02 10.81
N MET A 582 -1.87 6.31 9.99
CA MET A 582 -2.12 6.73 8.61
C MET A 582 -2.99 8.01 8.55
N GLU A 583 -3.98 8.14 9.41
CA GLU A 583 -4.82 9.34 9.51
C GLU A 583 -4.02 10.54 10.04
N GLY A 584 -3.06 10.31 10.94
CA GLY A 584 -2.12 11.31 11.44
C GLY A 584 -1.03 11.74 10.47
N MET A 585 -0.78 10.99 9.39
CA MET A 585 0.17 11.40 8.34
C MET A 585 -0.40 12.54 7.49
N PHE A 586 0.48 13.39 6.99
CA PHE A 586 0.10 14.46 6.05
C PHE A 586 -0.72 13.90 4.89
N TYR A 587 -1.98 14.33 4.81
CA TYR A 587 -2.86 13.93 3.73
C TYR A 587 -2.73 14.92 2.58
N GLN A 588 -2.42 14.40 1.41
CA GLN A 588 -2.32 15.16 0.17
C GLN A 588 -3.14 14.42 -0.89
N PRO A 589 -4.37 14.87 -1.17
CA PRO A 589 -5.35 14.11 -1.95
C PRO A 589 -5.13 14.23 -3.47
N TYR A 590 -3.91 13.97 -3.95
CA TYR A 590 -3.60 14.06 -5.39
C TYR A 590 -4.46 13.14 -6.25
N ARG A 591 -4.71 11.90 -5.79
CA ARG A 591 -5.55 10.95 -6.51
C ARG A 591 -7.00 11.44 -6.56
N GLU A 592 -7.54 11.77 -5.42
CA GLU A 592 -8.92 12.21 -5.25
C GLU A 592 -9.21 13.46 -6.09
N ALA A 593 -8.27 14.42 -6.08
CA ALA A 593 -8.39 15.62 -6.87
C ALA A 593 -8.23 15.37 -8.39
N ALA A 594 -7.34 14.46 -8.80
CA ALA A 594 -7.23 14.06 -10.18
C ALA A 594 -8.52 13.35 -10.67
N GLU A 595 -9.07 12.43 -9.87
CA GLU A 595 -10.33 11.75 -10.17
C GLU A 595 -11.50 12.74 -10.27
N TYR A 596 -11.55 13.73 -9.35
CA TYR A 596 -12.59 14.77 -9.40
C TYR A 596 -12.50 15.57 -10.70
N LEU A 597 -11.30 16.09 -11.05
CA LEU A 597 -11.12 16.88 -12.26
C LEU A 597 -11.40 16.11 -13.55
N LEU A 598 -10.99 14.85 -13.61
CA LEU A 598 -11.23 14.01 -14.78
C LEU A 598 -12.73 13.75 -15.04
N ASN A 599 -13.57 13.94 -14.03
CA ASN A 599 -15.02 13.84 -14.13
C ASN A 599 -15.68 15.20 -14.50
N GLN A 600 -14.93 16.32 -14.51
CA GLN A 600 -15.46 17.63 -14.90
C GLN A 600 -15.31 17.81 -16.41
N SER A 601 -16.42 18.08 -17.11
CA SER A 601 -16.42 18.26 -18.58
C SER A 601 -15.66 19.51 -19.02
N ASP A 602 -15.58 20.51 -18.16
CA ASP A 602 -14.97 21.81 -18.42
C ASP A 602 -13.51 21.92 -17.94
N ALA A 603 -12.96 20.92 -17.28
CA ALA A 603 -11.58 20.97 -16.77
C ALA A 603 -10.50 21.19 -17.86
N ASN A 604 -10.82 20.85 -19.12
CA ASN A 604 -9.96 21.09 -20.29
C ASN A 604 -10.45 22.26 -21.16
N SER A 605 -11.42 23.05 -20.71
CA SER A 605 -11.91 24.20 -21.45
C SER A 605 -10.83 25.31 -21.51
N PRO A 606 -10.71 26.05 -22.65
CA PRO A 606 -9.71 27.12 -22.76
C PRO A 606 -9.92 28.29 -21.80
N ASP A 607 -11.12 28.43 -21.25
CA ASP A 607 -11.52 29.45 -20.27
C ASP A 607 -11.50 28.94 -18.83
N THR A 608 -11.07 27.71 -18.62
CA THR A 608 -10.87 27.10 -17.30
C THR A 608 -9.39 27.02 -16.95
N LEU A 609 -9.01 27.52 -15.77
CA LEU A 609 -7.67 27.44 -15.24
C LEU A 609 -7.62 26.36 -14.13
N VAL A 610 -6.64 25.47 -14.23
CA VAL A 610 -6.33 24.53 -13.15
C VAL A 610 -5.04 24.97 -12.48
N LEU A 611 -5.09 25.26 -11.19
CA LEU A 611 -3.97 25.63 -10.35
C LEU A 611 -3.64 24.52 -9.35
N ILE A 612 -2.34 24.25 -9.22
CA ILE A 612 -1.82 23.38 -8.16
C ILE A 612 -0.66 24.08 -7.47
N SER A 613 -0.84 24.43 -6.19
CA SER A 613 0.15 25.18 -5.42
C SER A 613 1.31 24.32 -4.88
N SER A 614 1.25 23.00 -5.08
CA SER A 614 2.28 22.09 -4.58
C SER A 614 3.65 22.32 -5.20
N VAL A 615 4.71 22.17 -4.37
CA VAL A 615 6.11 22.19 -4.82
C VAL A 615 6.37 21.11 -5.88
N TYR A 616 5.77 19.93 -5.70
CA TYR A 616 5.90 18.79 -6.62
C TYR A 616 4.56 18.44 -7.25
N SER A 617 4.39 18.83 -8.50
CA SER A 617 3.21 18.47 -9.30
C SER A 617 3.19 17.02 -9.75
N THR A 618 4.30 16.29 -9.58
CA THR A 618 4.50 14.93 -10.12
C THR A 618 3.55 13.88 -9.57
N GLY A 619 3.04 14.03 -8.33
CA GLY A 619 1.99 13.16 -7.81
C GLY A 619 0.68 13.29 -8.56
N TRP A 620 0.34 14.51 -8.91
CA TRP A 620 -0.80 14.85 -9.75
C TRP A 620 -0.61 14.31 -11.19
N ASP A 621 0.55 14.57 -11.79
CA ASP A 621 0.91 14.09 -13.14
C ASP A 621 0.83 12.57 -13.23
N TYR A 622 1.23 11.86 -12.17
CA TYR A 622 1.15 10.40 -12.13
C TYR A 622 -0.28 9.89 -12.32
N TYR A 623 -1.24 10.47 -11.59
CA TYR A 623 -2.64 10.06 -11.70
C TYR A 623 -3.29 10.51 -13.01
N LEU A 624 -2.96 11.69 -13.50
CA LEU A 624 -3.48 12.22 -14.75
C LEU A 624 -2.93 11.48 -15.97
N SER A 625 -1.62 11.22 -16.01
CA SER A 625 -0.95 10.61 -17.16
C SER A 625 -1.27 9.13 -17.37
N HIS A 626 -1.65 8.41 -16.32
CA HIS A 626 -2.01 6.99 -16.41
C HIS A 626 -3.49 6.77 -16.76
N ASN A 627 -4.26 7.82 -16.83
CA ASN A 627 -5.65 7.72 -17.29
C ASN A 627 -5.68 7.77 -18.82
N GLY A 628 -5.62 6.62 -19.49
CA GLY A 628 -5.50 6.49 -20.95
C GLY A 628 -6.65 7.05 -21.80
N LYS A 629 -7.65 7.71 -21.19
CA LYS A 629 -8.83 8.28 -21.85
C LYS A 629 -8.78 9.80 -22.02
N PHE A 630 -7.80 10.51 -21.43
CA PHE A 630 -7.84 11.97 -21.37
C PHE A 630 -6.62 12.62 -22.04
N LYS A 631 -6.87 13.76 -22.69
CA LYS A 631 -5.82 14.69 -23.07
C LYS A 631 -5.09 15.13 -21.80
N PRO A 632 -3.74 15.31 -21.83
CA PRO A 632 -3.03 15.82 -20.66
C PRO A 632 -3.67 17.13 -20.20
N LEU A 633 -4.12 17.15 -18.95
CA LEU A 633 -4.70 18.34 -18.35
C LEU A 633 -3.60 19.39 -18.22
N SER A 634 -3.81 20.57 -18.77
CA SER A 634 -2.89 21.69 -18.60
C SER A 634 -3.14 22.37 -17.27
N TYR A 635 -2.14 22.47 -16.41
CA TYR A 635 -2.25 23.17 -15.14
C TYR A 635 -1.08 24.15 -14.92
N LYS A 636 -1.27 25.10 -14.02
CA LYS A 636 -0.29 26.10 -13.62
C LYS A 636 -0.05 26.05 -12.11
N LYS A 637 1.07 26.62 -11.65
CA LYS A 637 1.40 26.72 -10.21
C LYS A 637 0.89 28.01 -9.58
N ASN A 638 0.81 29.08 -10.36
CA ASN A 638 0.42 30.43 -9.95
C ASN A 638 -0.15 31.21 -11.14
N PHE A 639 -0.48 32.45 -10.95
CA PHE A 639 -0.98 33.34 -11.99
C PHE A 639 0.10 34.06 -12.82
N ASP A 640 1.39 33.79 -12.57
CA ASP A 640 2.47 34.52 -13.22
C ASP A 640 2.41 34.39 -14.75
N GLY A 641 2.44 35.51 -15.42
CA GLY A 641 2.41 35.61 -16.89
C GLY A 641 1.07 35.21 -17.52
N LEU A 642 0.00 35.04 -16.73
CA LEU A 642 -1.31 34.70 -17.24
C LEU A 642 -2.20 35.94 -17.41
N ASP A 643 -2.91 36.01 -18.52
CA ASP A 643 -4.03 36.94 -18.67
C ASP A 643 -5.27 36.35 -17.94
N ILE A 644 -5.49 36.84 -16.72
CA ILE A 644 -6.57 36.38 -15.85
C ILE A 644 -7.96 36.61 -16.48
N LYS A 645 -8.08 37.68 -17.30
CA LYS A 645 -9.34 38.00 -17.97
C LYS A 645 -9.81 36.94 -18.94
N LYS A 646 -8.95 36.04 -19.34
CA LYS A 646 -9.25 34.91 -20.22
C LYS A 646 -10.05 33.82 -19.51
N TYR A 647 -9.94 33.70 -18.18
CA TYR A 647 -10.51 32.59 -17.44
C TYR A 647 -11.83 32.98 -16.78
N THR A 648 -12.83 32.10 -16.91
CA THR A 648 -14.13 32.23 -16.26
C THR A 648 -14.24 31.35 -15.02
N LYS A 649 -13.39 30.29 -14.96
CA LYS A 649 -13.40 29.31 -13.89
C LYS A 649 -11.98 28.92 -13.47
N VAL A 650 -11.78 28.70 -12.17
CA VAL A 650 -10.52 28.23 -11.60
C VAL A 650 -10.77 27.02 -10.69
N TYR A 651 -10.03 25.94 -10.93
CA TYR A 651 -9.88 24.83 -10.00
C TYR A 651 -8.56 24.97 -9.26
N LEU A 652 -8.58 25.03 -7.94
CA LEU A 652 -7.39 25.17 -7.11
C LEU A 652 -7.22 23.94 -6.20
N LEU A 653 -6.08 23.25 -6.33
CA LEU A 653 -5.60 22.27 -5.36
C LEU A 653 -4.50 22.92 -4.50
N ASP A 654 -4.88 23.35 -3.30
CA ASP A 654 -4.03 24.11 -2.38
C ASP A 654 -3.48 23.17 -1.28
N VAL A 655 -2.51 22.33 -1.66
CA VAL A 655 -1.95 21.29 -0.80
C VAL A 655 -0.47 21.51 -0.52
N HIS A 656 -0.05 21.23 0.71
CA HIS A 656 1.29 21.27 1.26
C HIS A 656 1.89 22.67 1.31
N VAL A 657 2.19 23.27 0.17
CA VAL A 657 2.57 24.68 0.06
C VAL A 657 1.35 25.43 -0.41
N LYS A 658 0.90 26.36 0.43
CA LYS A 658 -0.25 27.19 0.10
C LYS A 658 0.06 28.15 -1.02
N LEU A 659 -0.95 28.54 -1.78
CA LEU A 659 -0.84 29.62 -2.75
C LEU A 659 -0.36 30.86 -2.00
N ASP A 660 0.70 31.52 -2.51
CA ASP A 660 1.26 32.70 -1.88
C ASP A 660 0.25 33.86 -1.80
N ASP A 661 0.48 34.79 -0.87
CA ASP A 661 -0.47 35.87 -0.56
C ASP A 661 -0.77 36.75 -1.78
N SER A 662 0.20 36.97 -2.68
CA SER A 662 0.02 37.78 -3.89
C SER A 662 -0.90 37.10 -4.88
N ASN A 663 -0.69 35.81 -5.15
CA ASN A 663 -1.53 35.03 -6.03
C ASN A 663 -2.92 34.71 -5.40
N ARG A 664 -2.98 34.58 -4.07
CA ARG A 664 -4.26 34.42 -3.35
C ARG A 664 -5.10 35.70 -3.48
N LYS A 665 -4.50 36.86 -3.32
CA LYS A 665 -5.16 38.15 -3.53
C LYS A 665 -5.70 38.28 -4.95
N ILE A 666 -4.90 37.92 -5.96
CA ILE A 666 -5.33 37.91 -7.36
C ILE A 666 -6.56 37.00 -7.55
N LEU A 667 -6.57 35.84 -6.90
CA LEU A 667 -7.70 34.90 -6.95
C LEU A 667 -8.96 35.54 -6.33
N GLU A 668 -8.84 36.06 -5.12
CA GLU A 668 -9.96 36.62 -4.36
C GLU A 668 -10.51 37.93 -4.96
N ASP A 669 -9.66 38.76 -5.55
CA ASP A 669 -10.07 40.01 -6.21
C ASP A 669 -10.84 39.77 -7.51
N ASN A 670 -10.64 38.62 -8.19
CA ASN A 670 -11.20 38.36 -9.52
C ASN A 670 -12.20 37.21 -9.56
N PHE A 671 -12.22 36.33 -8.53
CA PHE A 671 -13.04 35.13 -8.49
C PHE A 671 -13.62 34.93 -7.09
N HIS A 672 -14.78 34.28 -7.01
CA HIS A 672 -15.38 33.85 -5.75
C HIS A 672 -15.48 32.32 -5.69
N GLN A 673 -15.25 31.76 -4.53
CA GLN A 673 -15.35 30.33 -4.30
C GLN A 673 -16.81 29.87 -4.28
N ILE A 674 -17.14 28.90 -5.12
CA ILE A 674 -18.49 28.32 -5.19
C ILE A 674 -18.61 26.96 -4.50
N SER A 675 -17.52 26.18 -4.50
CA SER A 675 -17.51 24.86 -3.88
C SER A 675 -16.10 24.44 -3.47
N GLN A 676 -16.08 23.45 -2.57
CA GLN A 676 -14.87 22.70 -2.23
C GLN A 676 -15.27 21.23 -2.12
N ASP A 677 -14.56 20.34 -2.82
CA ASP A 677 -14.81 18.90 -2.72
C ASP A 677 -14.25 18.38 -1.38
N GLU A 678 -15.09 17.68 -0.62
CA GLU A 678 -14.71 17.20 0.73
C GLU A 678 -13.57 16.18 0.71
N LYS A 679 -13.49 15.35 -0.33
CA LYS A 679 -12.48 14.29 -0.42
C LYS A 679 -11.15 14.79 -0.94
N SER A 680 -11.18 15.58 -1.98
CA SER A 680 -9.98 16.07 -2.67
C SER A 680 -9.48 17.41 -2.13
N THR A 681 -10.28 18.10 -1.32
CA THR A 681 -10.06 19.50 -0.91
C THR A 681 -9.90 20.47 -2.08
N LEU A 682 -10.23 20.02 -3.31
CA LEU A 682 -10.19 20.86 -4.49
C LEU A 682 -11.24 21.97 -4.38
N GLN A 683 -10.78 23.19 -4.56
CA GLN A 683 -11.63 24.39 -4.51
C GLN A 683 -12.01 24.80 -5.92
N THR A 684 -13.26 25.19 -6.10
CA THR A 684 -13.78 25.69 -7.39
C THR A 684 -14.18 27.14 -7.24
N TYR A 685 -13.67 27.97 -8.12
CA TYR A 685 -13.92 29.40 -8.17
C TYR A 685 -14.55 29.77 -9.52
N ILE A 686 -15.47 30.74 -9.51
CA ILE A 686 -16.02 31.37 -10.71
C ILE A 686 -15.69 32.86 -10.67
N ARG A 687 -15.53 33.43 -11.86
CA ARG A 687 -15.22 34.85 -12.03
C ARG A 687 -16.33 35.73 -11.47
N ASN A 688 -15.94 36.85 -10.83
CA ASN A 688 -16.86 37.81 -10.27
C ASN A 688 -17.67 38.54 -11.36
#